data_9746d2e7a430375cc5aecf2d237c02fc
#
_entry.id   9746d2e7a430375cc5aecf2d237c02fc
#
_cell.length_a   1.000
_cell.length_b   1.000
_cell.length_c   1.000
_cell.angle_alpha   90.00
_cell.angle_beta   90.00
_cell.angle_gamma   90.00
#
_symmetry.space_group_name_H-M   'P 1'
#
loop_
_entity.id
_entity.type
_entity.pdbx_description
1 polymer ?
#
loop_
_entity_poly.entity_id
_entity_poly.type
_entity_poly.pdbx_seq_one_letter_code
_entity_poly.pdbx_strand_id
1 'polypeptide(L)'
;MIKAPYNFVPLEEKAFYPDWADNISHDKPFEDGVSGCIAYTMQAETPIFVRNGYPNAEYPDRKHPDPTFSHSTRPDGLKEYFIPGTSIKGEIRNVLEILSFGKMTQVQNARFGIREFVNKYGEVIAGVHCGWMWRTKDDDGKAVYRITDCGTPYRIKPEDIDNLYKTRLYDFKVNFTSNNQNVVNGDSLESAKDAEKKKRSALYKYDNILGLGLSKRKDCASAIKENLHIYFDSYDKNGEKIATHISKDNKNGLNSGTIILTGQPGPRKRDRKGKWTGKYYEFVFPDPKREAKSLDITQEIADDFITIHKNNYDFEHLWDASLHYGYGIPVFFKLTDGKVDAIGLSGMFRIPSANFIKGAIPADLQSESRKDLAECIFGTSNNSLGFLKGRVTFSPAFACGEAKEIEKVKTTLSSPKPSYGPLYVKGGTWNDSKAQIKGRKRYPVRNEPWTNDTGNGNTEFIPLDKGVEFAGKIYFHNLRKCELGALISALTFDGHNADRIDEVCFHSIGEAKPLGYGKVRIDITDISVVENEDMASSLNEAFNKMTISNTDDKANPASEKEADSPINNCQPSTNGSGWSVNDCKSSDDDSIESGKRLNEKKELYLTAFRNIMMTEFNSHWKESDSLKELFAMAKGIPGSVDEKFRYMEMSTDRNGNEFSSAKTNGEILPMFSDILKEKSPGKGYKQDWKRKYECDLRSEVQAADKKAITEKAETEATDKIKKAKECLENNEYGSALEICAYLLNIHNLSPQTKKHIEDIHNDALRLKEDTEAKNRLQELKDEVNAIFDRAKEADGDEKAKYLNEFLTRCKTPELQKDTDILNKIQFCENELKRLKRSTNSIETEFETYRLASLKAFAEKLRRWLEASSTTNLNDSQLTFLSGVIRSGISHLNNAGKRDWSNQKKWENIFNGILSHEEIQAIFNNASKND
;
A
#
# COMPACT_ATOMS: atom_id res chain seq x y z
N MET A 1 18.14 17.00 29.73
CA MET A 1 16.74 17.18 29.21
C MET A 1 16.56 16.34 27.95
N ILE A 2 15.43 15.66 27.80
CA ILE A 2 15.12 14.93 26.60
C ILE A 2 14.83 15.91 25.46
N LYS A 3 15.46 15.72 24.31
CA LYS A 3 15.38 16.58 23.13
C LYS A 3 14.97 15.76 21.90
N ALA A 4 14.23 16.37 21.00
CA ALA A 4 13.94 15.80 19.69
C ALA A 4 13.69 16.93 18.67
N PRO A 5 14.16 16.80 17.41
CA PRO A 5 13.90 17.83 16.38
C PRO A 5 12.47 17.78 15.84
N TYR A 6 11.62 17.01 16.47
CA TYR A 6 10.20 16.85 16.15
C TYR A 6 9.36 16.88 17.42
N ASN A 7 8.06 17.08 17.24
CA ASN A 7 7.08 16.86 18.28
C ASN A 7 5.82 16.24 17.68
N PHE A 8 4.76 16.16 18.42
CA PHE A 8 3.52 15.50 18.04
C PHE A 8 2.33 16.44 18.19
N VAL A 9 1.46 16.40 17.20
CA VAL A 9 0.11 16.90 17.30
C VAL A 9 -0.74 15.84 17.97
N PRO A 10 -1.36 16.07 19.13
CA PRO A 10 -2.20 15.09 19.80
C PRO A 10 -3.31 14.55 18.89
N LEU A 11 -3.78 13.36 19.18
CA LEU A 11 -4.96 12.79 18.53
C LEU A 11 -6.20 13.15 19.32
N GLU A 12 -7.26 13.42 18.61
CA GLU A 12 -8.61 13.55 19.19
C GLU A 12 -9.18 12.15 19.49
N GLU A 13 -10.19 12.10 20.35
CA GLU A 13 -10.88 10.85 20.67
C GLU A 13 -11.88 10.43 19.58
N LYS A 14 -12.39 11.41 18.82
CA LYS A 14 -13.36 11.21 17.73
C LYS A 14 -12.86 11.81 16.43
N ALA A 15 -13.09 11.10 15.31
CA ALA A 15 -12.85 11.59 13.98
C ALA A 15 -14.10 12.21 13.36
N PHE A 16 -13.90 13.12 12.42
CA PHE A 16 -14.97 13.64 11.59
C PHE A 16 -15.29 12.69 10.43
N TYR A 17 -16.53 12.26 10.37
CA TYR A 17 -17.05 11.39 9.31
C TYR A 17 -18.20 12.11 8.62
N PRO A 18 -17.97 12.65 7.41
CA PRO A 18 -19.01 13.35 6.68
C PRO A 18 -20.21 12.44 6.37
N ASP A 19 -21.42 12.94 6.56
CA ASP A 19 -22.67 12.24 6.27
C ASP A 19 -22.87 11.93 4.77
N TRP A 20 -22.21 12.71 3.90
CA TRP A 20 -22.21 12.52 2.44
C TRP A 20 -21.13 11.55 1.93
N ALA A 21 -20.28 11.00 2.81
CA ALA A 21 -19.11 10.20 2.41
C ALA A 21 -19.46 8.99 1.54
N ASP A 22 -20.61 8.37 1.77
CA ASP A 22 -21.07 7.21 1.00
C ASP A 22 -21.78 7.60 -0.32
N ASN A 23 -22.18 8.88 -0.45
CA ASN A 23 -22.81 9.40 -1.65
C ASN A 23 -21.80 9.92 -2.69
N ILE A 24 -20.50 9.85 -2.40
CA ILE A 24 -19.46 10.32 -3.32
C ILE A 24 -19.38 9.39 -4.54
N SER A 25 -19.59 9.96 -5.72
CA SER A 25 -19.48 9.30 -7.00
C SER A 25 -18.72 10.18 -7.99
N HIS A 26 -18.01 9.56 -8.93
CA HIS A 26 -17.43 10.25 -10.08
C HIS A 26 -18.43 10.41 -11.24
N ASP A 27 -19.55 9.66 -11.20
CA ASP A 27 -20.59 9.66 -12.23
C ASP A 27 -21.79 10.53 -11.86
N LYS A 28 -21.98 10.80 -10.55
CA LYS A 28 -23.08 11.61 -10.03
C LYS A 28 -22.53 12.79 -9.29
N PRO A 29 -22.59 14.00 -9.85
CA PRO A 29 -22.14 15.21 -9.16
C PRO A 29 -23.06 15.55 -7.98
N PHE A 30 -22.50 16.17 -6.95
CA PHE A 30 -23.30 16.83 -5.92
C PHE A 30 -23.98 18.05 -6.50
N GLU A 31 -25.18 18.33 -6.07
CA GLU A 31 -25.92 19.54 -6.47
C GLU A 31 -25.15 20.82 -6.08
N ASP A 32 -24.64 20.87 -4.83
CA ASP A 32 -23.79 21.95 -4.31
C ASP A 32 -22.30 21.75 -4.62
N GLY A 33 -21.99 20.85 -5.54
CA GLY A 33 -20.62 20.50 -5.91
C GLY A 33 -19.96 21.54 -6.79
N VAL A 34 -18.64 21.69 -6.62
CA VAL A 34 -17.83 22.62 -7.39
C VAL A 34 -16.64 21.90 -8.01
N SER A 35 -16.29 22.31 -9.21
CA SER A 35 -15.11 21.80 -9.95
C SER A 35 -14.24 22.96 -10.38
N GLY A 36 -12.94 22.78 -10.52
CA GLY A 36 -12.09 23.89 -10.94
C GLY A 36 -10.63 23.71 -10.62
N CYS A 37 -9.98 24.84 -10.40
CA CYS A 37 -8.53 24.91 -10.20
C CYS A 37 -8.18 25.96 -9.14
N ILE A 38 -7.23 25.63 -8.26
CA ILE A 38 -6.52 26.58 -7.40
C ILE A 38 -5.13 26.77 -7.99
N ALA A 39 -4.77 28.00 -8.33
CA ALA A 39 -3.40 28.39 -8.61
C ALA A 39 -2.74 28.91 -7.32
N TYR A 40 -1.48 28.54 -7.11
CA TYR A 40 -0.75 28.97 -5.91
C TYR A 40 0.73 29.18 -6.22
N THR A 41 1.36 30.02 -5.42
CA THR A 41 2.80 30.10 -5.30
C THR A 41 3.28 29.57 -3.96
N MET A 42 4.51 29.14 -3.93
CA MET A 42 5.19 28.61 -2.75
C MET A 42 6.57 29.23 -2.64
N GLN A 43 6.78 30.01 -1.61
CA GLN A 43 8.08 30.65 -1.37
C GLN A 43 8.88 29.90 -0.31
N ALA A 44 10.12 29.57 -0.63
CA ALA A 44 11.06 28.96 0.29
C ALA A 44 11.64 30.00 1.25
N GLU A 45 11.27 29.94 2.52
CA GLU A 45 11.77 30.83 3.56
C GLU A 45 13.10 30.35 4.19
N THR A 46 13.44 29.09 3.98
CA THR A 46 14.75 28.53 4.28
C THR A 46 15.22 27.71 3.08
N PRO A 47 16.52 27.40 2.94
CA PRO A 47 16.97 26.50 1.90
C PRO A 47 16.12 25.22 1.85
N ILE A 48 15.79 24.79 0.64
CA ILE A 48 14.88 23.66 0.41
C ILE A 48 15.54 22.55 -0.36
N PHE A 49 15.22 21.31 -0.02
CA PHE A 49 15.69 20.15 -0.76
C PHE A 49 14.59 19.11 -0.96
N VAL A 50 14.29 18.82 -2.19
CA VAL A 50 13.45 17.69 -2.63
C VAL A 50 14.29 16.83 -3.56
N ARG A 51 14.61 15.64 -3.13
CA ARG A 51 15.52 14.75 -3.85
C ARG A 51 15.01 14.38 -5.23
N ASN A 52 15.91 14.34 -6.19
CA ASN A 52 15.63 13.84 -7.53
C ASN A 52 15.25 12.34 -7.49
N GLY A 53 14.45 11.92 -8.44
CA GLY A 53 13.89 10.56 -8.46
C GLY A 53 14.93 9.47 -8.71
N TYR A 54 14.57 8.26 -8.35
CA TYR A 54 15.36 7.05 -8.58
C TYR A 54 14.75 6.10 -9.59
N PRO A 55 15.58 5.20 -10.07
CA PRO A 55 17.01 5.29 -10.31
C PRO A 55 17.29 6.15 -11.57
N ASN A 56 18.42 6.81 -11.60
CA ASN A 56 18.89 7.47 -12.82
C ASN A 56 20.24 6.86 -13.26
N ALA A 57 20.74 7.22 -14.45
CA ALA A 57 21.94 6.62 -15.01
C ALA A 57 23.20 6.88 -14.15
N GLU A 58 23.25 8.03 -13.47
CA GLU A 58 24.39 8.44 -12.64
C GLU A 58 24.29 7.82 -11.24
N TYR A 59 23.05 7.60 -10.73
CA TYR A 59 22.80 7.05 -9.39
C TYR A 59 21.87 5.85 -9.49
N PRO A 60 22.36 4.69 -9.96
CA PRO A 60 21.51 3.54 -10.29
C PRO A 60 20.99 2.75 -9.08
N ASP A 61 21.53 2.97 -7.90
CA ASP A 61 21.14 2.23 -6.70
C ASP A 61 20.64 3.14 -5.57
N ARG A 62 19.87 2.54 -4.64
CA ARG A 62 19.32 3.26 -3.48
C ARG A 62 20.34 3.56 -2.38
N LYS A 63 21.53 2.97 -2.44
CA LYS A 63 22.57 3.17 -1.42
C LYS A 63 23.29 4.50 -1.63
N HIS A 64 23.33 4.94 -2.88
CA HIS A 64 23.95 6.21 -3.28
C HIS A 64 22.89 7.08 -3.96
N PRO A 65 21.96 7.66 -3.17
CA PRO A 65 20.89 8.46 -3.74
C PRO A 65 21.43 9.73 -4.37
N ASP A 66 20.81 10.11 -5.51
CA ASP A 66 21.09 11.36 -6.20
C ASP A 66 21.06 12.55 -5.21
N PRO A 67 22.15 13.29 -5.05
CA PRO A 67 22.20 14.44 -4.16
C PRO A 67 21.56 15.70 -4.73
N THR A 68 21.13 15.69 -5.99
CA THR A 68 20.58 16.87 -6.65
C THR A 68 19.10 17.09 -6.30
N PHE A 69 18.67 18.35 -6.41
CA PHE A 69 17.26 18.69 -6.30
C PHE A 69 16.46 18.13 -7.47
N SER A 70 15.19 17.83 -7.26
CA SER A 70 14.26 17.34 -8.29
C SER A 70 14.20 18.32 -9.47
N HIS A 71 14.56 17.86 -10.65
CA HIS A 71 14.60 18.66 -11.86
C HIS A 71 14.32 17.81 -13.11
N SER A 72 13.87 18.48 -14.16
CA SER A 72 13.93 18.01 -15.53
C SER A 72 15.05 18.73 -16.28
N THR A 73 15.57 18.08 -17.32
CA THR A 73 16.56 18.73 -18.20
C THR A 73 15.85 19.19 -19.45
N ARG A 74 15.88 20.49 -19.71
CA ARG A 74 15.33 21.10 -20.92
C ARG A 74 16.18 20.74 -22.16
N PRO A 75 15.65 20.88 -23.38
CA PRO A 75 16.40 20.64 -24.61
C PRO A 75 17.67 21.47 -24.76
N ASP A 76 17.72 22.66 -24.14
CA ASP A 76 18.90 23.55 -24.09
C ASP A 76 19.94 23.11 -23.03
N GLY A 77 19.71 22.01 -22.33
CA GLY A 77 20.60 21.49 -21.29
C GLY A 77 20.44 22.13 -19.90
N LEU A 78 19.55 23.12 -19.75
CA LEU A 78 19.31 23.79 -18.47
C LEU A 78 18.41 22.93 -17.58
N LYS A 79 18.67 22.98 -16.27
CA LYS A 79 17.82 22.33 -15.27
C LYS A 79 16.57 23.19 -15.01
N GLU A 80 15.43 22.55 -15.07
CA GLU A 80 14.15 23.10 -14.64
C GLU A 80 13.74 22.44 -13.33
N TYR A 81 13.88 23.17 -12.24
CA TYR A 81 13.61 22.63 -10.89
C TYR A 81 12.13 22.60 -10.62
N PHE A 82 11.68 21.55 -9.94
CA PHE A 82 10.28 21.42 -9.54
C PHE A 82 10.12 20.63 -8.25
N ILE A 83 8.99 20.85 -7.56
CA ILE A 83 8.54 20.03 -6.45
C ILE A 83 7.44 19.09 -6.98
N PRO A 84 7.60 17.75 -6.89
CA PRO A 84 6.58 16.82 -7.33
C PRO A 84 5.23 17.07 -6.65
N GLY A 85 4.14 17.04 -7.42
CA GLY A 85 2.80 17.24 -6.88
C GLY A 85 2.43 16.25 -5.76
N THR A 86 3.01 15.03 -5.79
CA THR A 86 2.84 14.04 -4.73
C THR A 86 3.45 14.47 -3.39
N SER A 87 4.58 15.19 -3.41
CA SER A 87 5.21 15.71 -2.20
C SER A 87 4.36 16.81 -1.55
N ILE A 88 3.80 17.69 -2.38
CA ILE A 88 2.90 18.76 -1.95
C ILE A 88 1.58 18.15 -1.41
N LYS A 89 0.97 17.24 -2.20
CA LYS A 89 -0.24 16.51 -1.81
C LYS A 89 -0.08 15.83 -0.45
N GLY A 90 1.07 15.20 -0.19
CA GLY A 90 1.33 14.51 1.07
C GLY A 90 1.35 15.45 2.27
N GLU A 91 1.96 16.63 2.16
CA GLU A 91 1.98 17.64 3.23
C GLU A 91 0.58 18.23 3.45
N ILE A 92 -0.11 18.63 2.37
CA ILE A 92 -1.46 19.23 2.48
C ILE A 92 -2.48 18.23 3.03
N ARG A 93 -2.43 16.96 2.59
CA ARG A 93 -3.25 15.90 3.16
C ARG A 93 -3.00 15.74 4.67
N ASN A 94 -1.75 15.74 5.11
CA ASN A 94 -1.42 15.60 6.53
C ASN A 94 -1.95 16.78 7.37
N VAL A 95 -1.88 18.01 6.86
CA VAL A 95 -2.45 19.18 7.52
C VAL A 95 -3.96 19.07 7.56
N LEU A 96 -4.62 18.70 6.44
CA LEU A 96 -6.07 18.54 6.37
C LEU A 96 -6.58 17.45 7.33
N GLU A 97 -5.88 16.30 7.41
CA GLU A 97 -6.22 15.25 8.37
C GLU A 97 -6.18 15.72 9.82
N ILE A 98 -5.32 16.70 10.16
CA ILE A 98 -5.29 17.30 11.51
C ILE A 98 -6.43 18.30 11.67
N LEU A 99 -6.60 19.20 10.71
CA LEU A 99 -7.62 20.24 10.77
C LEU A 99 -9.05 19.68 10.84
N SER A 100 -9.27 18.53 10.20
CA SER A 100 -10.58 17.87 10.14
C SER A 100 -10.72 16.70 11.12
N PHE A 101 -9.83 16.55 12.09
CA PHE A 101 -9.84 15.40 13.02
C PHE A 101 -9.96 14.07 12.30
N GLY A 102 -9.09 13.86 11.29
CA GLY A 102 -9.09 12.68 10.45
C GLY A 102 -8.62 11.40 11.15
N LYS A 103 -8.92 10.28 10.55
CA LYS A 103 -8.51 8.94 11.01
C LYS A 103 -6.99 8.75 11.01
N MET A 104 -6.53 7.74 11.74
CA MET A 104 -5.14 7.27 11.73
C MET A 104 -5.09 5.75 11.48
N THR A 105 -5.46 5.33 10.28
CA THR A 105 -5.55 3.91 9.87
C THR A 105 -4.31 3.41 9.15
N GLN A 106 -3.52 4.30 8.51
CA GLN A 106 -2.31 3.95 7.77
C GLN A 106 -1.15 3.64 8.72
N VAL A 107 -1.33 2.65 9.57
CA VAL A 107 -0.37 2.27 10.61
C VAL A 107 -0.15 0.76 10.54
N GLN A 108 1.12 0.35 10.50
CA GLN A 108 1.46 -1.05 10.63
C GLN A 108 1.08 -1.53 12.04
N ASN A 109 0.19 -2.50 12.14
CA ASN A 109 -0.19 -3.08 13.41
C ASN A 109 0.84 -4.11 13.87
N ALA A 110 1.86 -3.65 14.58
CA ALA A 110 2.97 -4.46 15.07
C ALA A 110 3.34 -4.09 16.50
N ARG A 111 4.05 -4.98 17.17
CA ARG A 111 4.66 -4.72 18.48
C ARG A 111 6.14 -4.37 18.30
N PHE A 112 6.63 -3.44 19.11
CA PHE A 112 8.04 -3.09 19.09
C PHE A 112 8.88 -4.05 19.95
N GLY A 113 10.04 -4.42 19.44
CA GLY A 113 11.06 -5.10 20.26
C GLY A 113 11.76 -4.11 21.19
N ILE A 114 11.52 -4.23 22.49
CA ILE A 114 12.01 -3.30 23.51
C ILE A 114 13.02 -3.95 24.45
N ARG A 115 13.91 -3.12 25.02
CA ARG A 115 14.89 -3.45 26.08
C ARG A 115 14.87 -2.40 27.19
N GLU A 116 13.71 -1.90 27.54
CA GLU A 116 13.59 -0.77 28.46
C GLU A 116 13.76 -1.14 29.95
N PHE A 117 14.15 -2.35 30.25
CA PHE A 117 14.31 -2.89 31.60
C PHE A 117 15.63 -2.46 32.19
N VAL A 118 15.76 -1.20 32.61
CA VAL A 118 17.02 -0.51 32.85
C VAL A 118 17.95 -1.21 33.80
N ASN A 119 17.48 -1.90 34.83
CA ASN A 119 18.38 -2.60 35.80
C ASN A 119 18.02 -4.07 36.00
N LYS A 120 16.99 -4.60 35.36
CA LYS A 120 16.46 -5.93 35.65
C LYS A 120 16.18 -6.77 34.41
N TYR A 121 16.68 -6.34 33.26
CA TYR A 121 16.55 -7.09 32.01
C TYR A 121 17.08 -8.52 32.13
N GLY A 122 18.16 -8.73 32.94
CA GLY A 122 18.67 -10.06 33.22
C GLY A 122 17.67 -10.99 33.93
N GLU A 123 16.82 -10.43 34.79
CA GLU A 123 15.78 -11.22 35.50
C GLU A 123 14.63 -11.59 34.53
N VAL A 124 14.36 -10.69 33.60
CA VAL A 124 13.30 -10.89 32.60
C VAL A 124 13.61 -12.00 31.62
N ILE A 125 14.88 -12.14 31.25
CA ILE A 125 15.38 -13.19 30.36
C ILE A 125 16.01 -14.35 31.10
N ALA A 126 15.89 -14.40 32.45
CA ALA A 126 16.28 -15.57 33.21
C ALA A 126 15.50 -16.80 32.72
N GLY A 127 16.19 -17.94 32.63
CA GLY A 127 15.55 -19.17 32.16
C GLY A 127 15.24 -19.21 30.66
N VAL A 128 15.92 -18.44 29.83
CA VAL A 128 15.83 -18.51 28.38
C VAL A 128 16.17 -19.90 27.88
N HIS A 129 15.29 -20.47 27.08
CA HIS A 129 15.48 -21.71 26.34
C HIS A 129 16.13 -21.47 24.97
N CYS A 130 16.62 -22.53 24.38
CA CYS A 130 17.12 -22.54 23.01
C CYS A 130 16.47 -23.70 22.22
N GLY A 131 16.41 -23.54 20.91
CA GLY A 131 15.83 -24.56 20.07
C GLY A 131 15.88 -24.23 18.59
N TRP A 132 15.22 -25.05 17.82
CA TRP A 132 15.15 -24.92 16.37
C TRP A 132 13.74 -24.54 15.97
N MET A 133 13.55 -23.38 15.38
CA MET A 133 12.28 -22.88 14.88
C MET A 133 12.08 -23.32 13.43
N TRP A 134 10.93 -23.88 13.14
CA TRP A 134 10.53 -24.41 11.84
C TRP A 134 9.29 -23.70 11.34
N ARG A 135 9.22 -23.53 10.01
CA ARG A 135 8.01 -23.13 9.30
C ARG A 135 7.52 -24.31 8.47
N THR A 136 6.29 -24.72 8.68
CA THR A 136 5.60 -25.77 7.90
C THR A 136 4.31 -25.20 7.34
N LYS A 137 3.59 -25.99 6.58
CA LYS A 137 2.21 -25.65 6.17
C LYS A 137 1.28 -26.63 6.88
N ASP A 138 0.11 -26.13 7.28
CA ASP A 138 -0.99 -26.98 7.72
C ASP A 138 -1.73 -27.62 6.53
N ASP A 139 -2.78 -28.36 6.79
CA ASP A 139 -3.59 -29.05 5.78
C ASP A 139 -4.28 -28.07 4.82
N ASP A 140 -4.54 -26.83 5.25
CA ASP A 140 -5.10 -25.74 4.44
C ASP A 140 -4.03 -24.92 3.69
N GLY A 141 -2.76 -25.33 3.78
CA GLY A 141 -1.64 -24.65 3.13
C GLY A 141 -1.15 -23.37 3.83
N LYS A 142 -1.71 -23.04 5.01
CA LYS A 142 -1.32 -21.90 5.82
C LYS A 142 0.00 -22.17 6.55
N ALA A 143 0.82 -21.12 6.67
CA ALA A 143 2.08 -21.23 7.40
C ALA A 143 1.86 -21.47 8.90
N VAL A 144 2.49 -22.50 9.43
CA VAL A 144 2.50 -22.84 10.86
C VAL A 144 3.95 -22.86 11.34
N TYR A 145 4.17 -22.33 12.52
CA TYR A 145 5.49 -22.25 13.13
C TYR A 145 5.58 -23.10 14.38
N ARG A 146 6.71 -23.79 14.54
CA ARG A 146 7.00 -24.67 15.67
C ARG A 146 8.42 -24.50 16.12
N ILE A 147 8.69 -24.76 17.42
CA ILE A 147 10.04 -24.83 17.97
C ILE A 147 10.28 -26.23 18.56
N THR A 148 11.38 -26.86 18.15
CA THR A 148 11.91 -28.02 18.87
C THR A 148 12.74 -27.51 20.05
N ASP A 149 12.26 -27.72 21.26
CA ASP A 149 12.92 -27.24 22.49
C ASP A 149 14.17 -28.09 22.79
N CYS A 150 15.33 -27.45 22.86
CA CYS A 150 16.59 -28.06 23.27
C CYS A 150 16.91 -27.81 24.77
N GLY A 151 16.03 -27.07 25.48
CA GLY A 151 16.24 -26.68 26.86
C GLY A 151 17.12 -25.44 27.03
N THR A 152 17.84 -25.37 28.14
CA THR A 152 18.73 -24.24 28.47
C THR A 152 20.02 -24.28 27.66
N PRO A 153 20.42 -23.20 26.95
CA PRO A 153 21.68 -23.18 26.22
C PRO A 153 22.90 -23.20 27.16
N TYR A 154 23.94 -23.89 26.71
CA TYR A 154 25.24 -23.78 27.37
C TYR A 154 26.04 -22.64 26.76
N ARG A 155 26.85 -21.99 27.60
CA ARG A 155 27.84 -21.00 27.14
C ARG A 155 29.15 -21.69 26.84
N ILE A 156 29.80 -21.31 25.74
CA ILE A 156 31.09 -21.86 25.34
C ILE A 156 32.09 -20.72 25.14
N LYS A 157 33.31 -20.91 25.57
CA LYS A 157 34.38 -19.95 25.33
C LYS A 157 34.86 -20.03 23.89
N PRO A 158 35.13 -18.89 23.24
CA PRO A 158 35.69 -18.90 21.88
C PRO A 158 37.04 -19.61 21.78
N GLU A 159 37.87 -19.56 22.84
CA GLU A 159 39.14 -20.26 22.86
C GLU A 159 39.00 -21.78 22.72
N ASP A 160 37.96 -22.35 23.30
CA ASP A 160 37.68 -23.79 23.18
C ASP A 160 37.30 -24.16 21.73
N ILE A 161 36.51 -23.27 21.10
CA ILE A 161 36.12 -23.41 19.66
C ILE A 161 37.36 -23.28 18.76
N ASP A 162 38.22 -22.28 19.03
CA ASP A 162 39.45 -22.07 18.27
C ASP A 162 40.43 -23.27 18.38
N ASN A 163 40.52 -23.83 19.56
CA ASN A 163 41.36 -25.02 19.81
C ASN A 163 40.84 -26.24 19.00
N LEU A 164 39.52 -26.43 18.99
CA LEU A 164 38.90 -27.58 18.26
C LEU A 164 38.94 -27.41 16.74
N TYR A 165 38.62 -26.22 16.25
CA TYR A 165 38.46 -25.95 14.79
C TYR A 165 39.71 -25.31 14.17
N LYS A 166 40.76 -25.02 14.97
CA LYS A 166 41.98 -24.33 14.53
C LYS A 166 41.71 -22.97 13.90
N THR A 167 40.85 -22.20 14.55
CA THR A 167 40.35 -20.86 14.08
C THR A 167 40.88 -19.75 14.97
N ARG A 168 40.46 -18.52 14.70
CA ARG A 168 40.82 -17.30 15.46
C ARG A 168 39.60 -16.53 15.94
N LEU A 169 38.56 -17.21 16.41
CA LEU A 169 37.34 -16.59 16.92
C LEU A 169 37.60 -15.76 18.18
N TYR A 170 38.56 -16.19 19.05
CA TYR A 170 38.97 -15.47 20.24
C TYR A 170 39.69 -14.17 19.92
N ASP A 171 40.60 -14.18 18.96
CA ASP A 171 41.36 -13.01 18.51
C ASP A 171 40.56 -12.12 17.58
N PHE A 172 39.28 -12.45 17.33
CA PHE A 172 38.41 -11.64 16.52
C PHE A 172 38.18 -10.28 17.15
N LYS A 173 39.14 -9.39 16.90
CA LYS A 173 39.09 -7.97 17.25
C LYS A 173 38.42 -7.23 16.10
N VAL A 174 37.16 -6.94 16.25
CA VAL A 174 36.59 -5.84 15.45
C VAL A 174 37.13 -4.56 16.09
N ASN A 175 38.17 -4.00 15.55
CA ASN A 175 38.73 -2.73 16.00
C ASN A 175 37.76 -1.61 15.65
N PHE A 176 36.93 -1.24 16.60
CA PHE A 176 36.08 -0.03 16.54
C PHE A 176 36.88 1.15 17.10
N THR A 177 37.88 1.60 16.39
CA THR A 177 38.48 2.88 16.70
C THR A 177 37.69 3.92 15.94
N SER A 178 37.07 4.84 16.66
CA SER A 178 36.42 6.06 16.17
C SER A 178 37.39 6.98 15.41
N ASN A 179 38.62 6.58 15.19
CA ASN A 179 39.71 7.34 14.58
C ASN A 179 40.41 6.57 13.47
N ASN A 180 39.71 5.81 12.62
CA ASN A 180 40.35 5.28 11.44
C ASN A 180 40.36 6.36 10.32
N GLN A 181 41.44 7.18 10.37
CA GLN A 181 41.88 8.02 9.24
C GLN A 181 42.44 7.21 8.05
N ASN A 182 42.28 5.89 8.05
CA ASN A 182 42.67 5.03 6.93
C ASN A 182 41.44 4.53 6.16
N VAL A 183 40.63 5.46 5.64
CA VAL A 183 39.84 5.18 4.45
C VAL A 183 40.78 5.36 3.27
N VAL A 184 41.47 4.30 2.93
CA VAL A 184 42.28 4.27 1.73
C VAL A 184 41.31 4.08 0.54
N ASN A 185 41.29 5.09 -0.32
CA ASN A 185 40.76 5.06 -1.68
C ASN A 185 39.28 4.75 -1.88
N GLY A 186 38.44 5.80 -1.89
CA GLY A 186 37.22 5.86 -2.71
C GLY A 186 35.96 5.19 -2.16
N ASP A 187 36.03 4.45 -1.08
CA ASP A 187 34.86 3.84 -0.47
C ASP A 187 34.10 4.84 0.39
N SER A 188 32.79 4.97 0.16
CA SER A 188 31.92 5.81 0.96
C SER A 188 31.90 5.35 2.44
N LEU A 189 31.71 6.30 3.37
CA LEU A 189 31.60 6.02 4.81
C LEU A 189 30.49 4.97 5.13
N GLU A 190 29.51 4.84 4.29
CA GLU A 190 28.39 3.91 4.41
C GLU A 190 28.82 2.49 4.08
N SER A 191 29.66 2.31 3.06
CA SER A 191 30.28 1.00 2.76
C SER A 191 31.20 0.53 3.87
N ALA A 192 31.89 1.42 4.56
CA ALA A 192 32.71 1.09 5.72
C ALA A 192 31.86 0.67 6.92
N LYS A 193 30.73 1.34 7.18
CA LYS A 193 29.77 0.96 8.25
C LYS A 193 29.06 -0.36 7.95
N ASP A 194 28.71 -0.62 6.71
CA ASP A 194 28.10 -1.89 6.30
C ASP A 194 29.11 -3.03 6.33
N ALA A 195 30.36 -2.79 5.93
CA ALA A 195 31.45 -3.73 6.09
C ALA A 195 31.70 -4.06 7.57
N GLU A 196 31.60 -3.06 8.45
CA GLU A 196 31.73 -3.23 9.90
C GLU A 196 30.56 -4.04 10.48
N LYS A 197 29.30 -3.74 10.10
CA LYS A 197 28.14 -4.54 10.50
C LYS A 197 28.27 -5.98 10.02
N LYS A 198 28.72 -6.18 8.80
CA LYS A 198 28.98 -7.50 8.21
C LYS A 198 30.00 -8.27 9.02
N LYS A 199 31.12 -7.67 9.40
CA LYS A 199 32.16 -8.30 10.23
C LYS A 199 31.70 -8.64 11.65
N ARG A 200 30.62 -8.00 12.15
CA ARG A 200 30.02 -8.29 13.47
C ARG A 200 28.95 -9.37 13.42
N SER A 201 28.54 -9.81 12.25
CA SER A 201 27.44 -10.75 12.08
C SER A 201 27.83 -12.16 12.49
N ALA A 202 26.84 -12.99 12.80
CA ALA A 202 27.04 -14.43 12.96
C ALA A 202 27.44 -15.06 11.64
N LEU A 203 26.84 -14.60 10.52
CA LEU A 203 27.17 -15.06 9.17
C LEU A 203 28.67 -14.91 8.87
N TYR A 204 29.26 -13.76 9.20
CA TYR A 204 30.71 -13.58 9.01
C TYR A 204 31.55 -14.59 9.80
N LYS A 205 31.14 -14.90 11.03
CA LYS A 205 31.83 -15.91 11.86
C LYS A 205 31.71 -17.30 11.25
N TYR A 206 30.54 -17.68 10.77
CA TYR A 206 30.34 -18.97 10.10
C TYR A 206 31.12 -19.08 8.80
N ASP A 207 31.10 -18.05 7.96
CA ASP A 207 31.66 -18.11 6.61
C ASP A 207 33.15 -17.77 6.57
N ASN A 208 33.58 -16.70 7.24
CA ASN A 208 34.95 -16.19 7.13
C ASN A 208 35.89 -16.72 8.22
N ILE A 209 35.36 -17.17 9.37
CA ILE A 209 36.18 -17.72 10.44
C ILE A 209 36.13 -19.25 10.42
N LEU A 210 34.97 -19.85 10.27
CA LEU A 210 34.76 -21.28 10.25
C LEU A 210 34.70 -21.88 8.84
N GLY A 211 34.61 -21.10 7.79
CA GLY A 211 34.64 -21.56 6.40
C GLY A 211 33.41 -22.35 5.94
N LEU A 212 32.23 -22.14 6.54
CA LEU A 212 31.04 -22.96 6.26
C LEU A 212 30.29 -22.58 4.97
N GLY A 213 30.51 -21.37 4.41
CA GLY A 213 29.89 -20.92 3.17
C GLY A 213 28.37 -20.78 3.22
N LEU A 214 27.81 -20.42 4.38
CA LEU A 214 26.37 -20.38 4.62
C LEU A 214 25.66 -19.30 3.78
N SER A 215 26.34 -18.21 3.41
CA SER A 215 25.79 -17.15 2.55
C SER A 215 25.31 -17.63 1.16
N LYS A 216 25.74 -18.81 0.74
CA LYS A 216 25.39 -19.44 -0.54
C LYS A 216 24.37 -20.57 -0.40
N ARG A 217 23.88 -20.85 0.80
CA ARG A 217 23.03 -22.00 1.13
C ARG A 217 21.66 -21.53 1.66
N LYS A 218 20.66 -22.39 1.48
CA LYS A 218 19.32 -22.21 2.09
C LYS A 218 19.16 -23.12 3.32
N ASP A 219 19.83 -24.24 3.35
CA ASP A 219 19.80 -25.28 4.39
C ASP A 219 20.81 -25.01 5.52
N CYS A 220 20.96 -23.75 5.92
CA CYS A 220 21.97 -23.30 6.87
C CYS A 220 21.93 -24.06 8.20
N ALA A 221 20.75 -24.39 8.71
CA ALA A 221 20.59 -25.12 9.96
C ALA A 221 21.17 -26.55 9.87
N SER A 222 20.96 -27.25 8.76
CA SER A 222 21.53 -28.57 8.54
C SER A 222 23.06 -28.53 8.46
N ALA A 223 23.60 -27.56 7.69
CA ALA A 223 25.03 -27.34 7.59
C ALA A 223 25.69 -27.02 8.94
N ILE A 224 25.04 -26.22 9.78
CA ILE A 224 25.54 -25.93 11.12
C ILE A 224 25.53 -27.19 12.00
N LYS A 225 24.43 -27.96 11.99
CA LYS A 225 24.36 -29.23 12.73
C LYS A 225 25.42 -30.22 12.31
N GLU A 226 25.64 -30.41 11.01
CA GLU A 226 26.63 -31.33 10.47
C GLU A 226 28.05 -30.93 10.84
N ASN A 227 28.41 -29.66 10.80
CA ASN A 227 29.79 -29.21 10.95
C ASN A 227 30.16 -28.81 12.38
N LEU A 228 29.17 -28.38 13.20
CA LEU A 228 29.41 -27.80 14.52
C LEU A 228 28.77 -28.62 15.65
N HIS A 229 28.35 -29.83 15.38
CA HIS A 229 27.95 -30.76 16.42
C HIS A 229 29.17 -31.20 17.26
N ILE A 230 29.02 -31.18 18.57
CA ILE A 230 30.10 -31.52 19.54
C ILE A 230 29.59 -32.35 20.70
N TYR A 231 30.51 -33.01 21.35
CA TYR A 231 30.36 -33.62 22.66
C TYR A 231 31.14 -32.80 23.67
N PHE A 232 30.62 -32.60 24.90
CA PHE A 232 31.24 -31.71 25.87
C PHE A 232 30.89 -32.04 27.32
N ASP A 233 31.81 -31.71 28.25
CA ASP A 233 31.53 -31.65 29.67
C ASP A 233 30.90 -30.29 30.02
N SER A 234 30.27 -30.17 31.18
CA SER A 234 29.70 -28.90 31.62
C SER A 234 29.84 -28.71 33.13
N TYR A 235 29.91 -27.45 33.52
CA TYR A 235 29.83 -27.04 34.95
C TYR A 235 28.90 -25.82 35.08
N ASP A 236 28.32 -25.69 36.27
CA ASP A 236 27.51 -24.50 36.61
C ASP A 236 28.40 -23.42 37.22
N LYS A 237 28.19 -22.17 36.77
CA LYS A 237 28.83 -21.00 37.34
C LYS A 237 27.76 -19.92 37.55
N ASN A 238 27.32 -19.76 38.77
CA ASN A 238 26.31 -18.76 39.15
C ASN A 238 24.97 -18.93 38.38
N GLY A 239 24.51 -20.15 38.21
CA GLY A 239 23.28 -20.46 37.45
C GLY A 239 23.46 -20.46 35.91
N GLU A 240 24.69 -20.28 35.43
CA GLU A 240 25.00 -20.35 34.01
C GLU A 240 25.76 -21.64 33.69
N LYS A 241 25.21 -22.45 32.76
CA LYS A 241 25.87 -23.70 32.32
C LYS A 241 26.96 -23.39 31.32
N ILE A 242 28.15 -23.85 31.57
CA ILE A 242 29.35 -23.62 30.74
C ILE A 242 29.84 -24.96 30.20
N ALA A 243 29.91 -25.03 28.87
CA ALA A 243 30.48 -26.16 28.14
C ALA A 243 32.03 -26.08 28.16
N THR A 244 32.69 -27.22 28.36
CA THR A 244 34.16 -27.35 28.40
C THR A 244 34.56 -28.73 27.84
N HIS A 245 35.83 -28.93 27.63
CA HIS A 245 36.40 -30.20 27.12
C HIS A 245 35.68 -30.70 25.87
N ILE A 246 35.49 -29.81 24.91
CA ILE A 246 34.75 -30.11 23.69
C ILE A 246 35.49 -31.05 22.74
N SER A 247 34.74 -31.96 22.09
CA SER A 247 35.26 -32.93 21.13
C SER A 247 34.29 -33.17 19.98
N LYS A 248 34.80 -33.57 18.83
CA LYS A 248 33.97 -34.06 17.73
C LYS A 248 33.57 -35.53 17.89
N ASP A 249 34.34 -36.27 18.64
CA ASP A 249 34.15 -37.71 18.85
C ASP A 249 33.33 -37.98 20.10
N ASN A 250 32.45 -38.95 20.03
CA ASN A 250 31.66 -39.39 21.17
C ASN A 250 32.58 -40.10 22.17
N LYS A 251 32.83 -39.45 23.29
CA LYS A 251 33.51 -40.05 24.44
C LYS A 251 32.46 -40.28 25.52
N ASN A 252 32.36 -41.50 26.04
CA ASN A 252 31.35 -41.96 26.97
C ASN A 252 31.04 -40.95 28.06
N GLY A 253 29.75 -40.63 28.21
CA GLY A 253 29.24 -39.81 29.35
C GLY A 253 29.14 -38.31 29.09
N LEU A 254 29.49 -37.81 27.90
CA LEU A 254 29.45 -36.38 27.60
C LEU A 254 28.04 -35.91 27.15
N ASN A 255 27.73 -34.65 27.41
CA ASN A 255 26.60 -33.97 26.77
C ASN A 255 26.89 -33.82 25.27
N SER A 256 25.87 -33.76 24.46
CA SER A 256 25.97 -33.47 23.04
C SER A 256 25.14 -32.25 22.63
N GLY A 257 25.55 -31.57 21.56
CA GLY A 257 24.86 -30.40 21.06
C GLY A 257 25.60 -29.70 19.93
N THR A 258 24.98 -28.65 19.41
CA THR A 258 25.46 -27.86 18.27
C THR A 258 25.96 -26.50 18.71
N ILE A 259 27.18 -26.10 18.28
CA ILE A 259 27.68 -24.74 18.52
C ILE A 259 26.89 -23.74 17.70
N ILE A 260 26.36 -22.70 18.36
CA ILE A 260 25.62 -21.60 17.74
C ILE A 260 26.37 -20.29 17.98
N LEU A 261 26.79 -19.67 16.87
CA LEU A 261 27.43 -18.38 16.87
C LEU A 261 26.38 -17.29 16.73
N THR A 262 26.49 -16.22 17.49
CA THR A 262 25.59 -15.08 17.45
C THR A 262 26.34 -13.80 17.19
N GLY A 263 25.65 -12.78 16.69
CA GLY A 263 26.24 -11.49 16.34
C GLY A 263 27.01 -10.85 17.52
N GLN A 264 27.99 -10.01 17.21
CA GLN A 264 28.83 -9.30 18.15
C GLN A 264 28.35 -7.85 18.29
N PRO A 265 27.76 -7.43 19.44
CA PRO A 265 27.20 -6.09 19.59
C PRO A 265 28.25 -4.97 19.69
N GLY A 266 29.48 -5.31 20.04
CA GLY A 266 30.57 -4.37 20.16
C GLY A 266 31.91 -5.06 20.42
N PRO A 267 33.04 -4.30 20.51
CA PRO A 267 34.36 -4.87 20.76
C PRO A 267 34.44 -5.44 22.17
N ARG A 268 35.21 -6.49 22.31
CA ARG A 268 35.64 -6.95 23.65
C ARG A 268 36.69 -5.98 24.18
N LYS A 269 36.42 -5.38 25.33
CA LYS A 269 37.35 -4.49 26.02
C LYS A 269 37.54 -4.98 27.46
N ARG A 270 38.70 -4.77 28.00
CA ARG A 270 38.89 -4.90 29.44
C ARG A 270 38.59 -3.55 30.10
N ASP A 271 37.78 -3.56 31.14
CA ASP A 271 37.57 -2.36 31.95
C ASP A 271 38.84 -2.01 32.79
N ARG A 272 38.79 -0.90 33.51
CA ARG A 272 39.91 -0.46 34.38
C ARG A 272 40.30 -1.47 35.49
N LYS A 273 39.39 -2.42 35.77
CA LYS A 273 39.62 -3.51 36.77
C LYS A 273 40.05 -4.82 36.08
N GLY A 274 40.37 -4.79 34.79
CA GLY A 274 40.80 -5.98 34.05
C GLY A 274 39.66 -6.94 33.66
N LYS A 275 38.39 -6.62 34.00
CA LYS A 275 37.22 -7.44 33.66
C LYS A 275 36.82 -7.24 32.22
N TRP A 276 36.50 -8.32 31.52
CA TRP A 276 35.98 -8.27 30.16
C TRP A 276 34.62 -7.60 30.11
N THR A 277 34.46 -6.66 29.19
CA THR A 277 33.22 -6.00 28.86
C THR A 277 32.79 -6.39 27.43
N GLY A 278 31.50 -6.47 27.20
CA GLY A 278 30.93 -6.94 25.92
C GLY A 278 30.74 -8.46 25.90
N LYS A 279 30.31 -8.96 24.73
CA LYS A 279 30.02 -10.38 24.53
C LYS A 279 31.31 -11.20 24.56
N TYR A 280 31.39 -12.18 25.44
CA TYR A 280 32.55 -13.07 25.59
C TYR A 280 32.25 -14.52 25.15
N TYR A 281 31.06 -15.02 25.41
CA TYR A 281 30.69 -16.41 25.14
C TYR A 281 29.91 -16.52 23.82
N GLU A 282 30.08 -17.66 23.13
CA GLU A 282 29.12 -18.21 22.18
C GLU A 282 28.26 -19.26 22.91
N PHE A 283 27.44 -20.00 22.17
CA PHE A 283 26.45 -20.91 22.75
C PHE A 283 26.55 -22.32 22.18
N VAL A 284 26.12 -23.31 22.98
CA VAL A 284 25.85 -24.66 22.53
C VAL A 284 24.39 -24.95 22.81
N PHE A 285 23.65 -25.32 21.75
CA PHE A 285 22.30 -25.84 21.89
C PHE A 285 22.41 -27.35 22.11
N PRO A 286 22.02 -27.87 23.28
CA PRO A 286 22.05 -29.30 23.52
C PRO A 286 21.13 -30.03 22.56
N ASP A 287 21.43 -31.28 22.27
CA ASP A 287 20.55 -32.10 21.45
C ASP A 287 19.21 -32.26 22.17
N PRO A 288 18.11 -32.21 21.42
CA PRO A 288 16.79 -32.37 22.03
C PRO A 288 16.66 -33.78 22.63
N LYS A 289 16.14 -33.86 23.83
CA LYS A 289 15.82 -35.16 24.46
C LYS A 289 14.84 -35.92 23.56
N ARG A 290 14.86 -37.26 23.59
CA ARG A 290 13.91 -38.09 22.81
C ARG A 290 12.45 -37.74 23.00
N GLU A 291 12.10 -37.18 24.16
CA GLU A 291 10.74 -36.73 24.50
C GLU A 291 10.55 -35.21 24.30
N ALA A 292 11.46 -34.53 23.59
CA ALA A 292 11.40 -33.09 23.39
C ALA A 292 10.09 -32.74 22.67
N LYS A 293 9.25 -31.96 23.32
CA LYS A 293 7.99 -31.50 22.76
C LYS A 293 8.28 -30.45 21.67
N SER A 294 7.62 -30.61 20.54
CA SER A 294 7.49 -29.54 19.57
C SER A 294 6.50 -28.52 20.14
N LEU A 295 6.94 -27.29 20.34
CA LEU A 295 6.13 -26.20 20.86
C LEU A 295 5.49 -25.45 19.68
N ASP A 296 4.18 -25.37 19.69
CA ASP A 296 3.46 -24.55 18.72
C ASP A 296 3.66 -23.06 19.03
N ILE A 297 3.83 -22.27 17.98
CA ILE A 297 4.00 -20.83 18.05
C ILE A 297 2.77 -20.20 17.40
N THR A 298 2.12 -19.28 18.13
CA THR A 298 1.02 -18.52 17.53
C THR A 298 1.53 -17.65 16.40
N GLN A 299 0.68 -17.38 15.40
CA GLN A 299 1.03 -16.49 14.28
C GLN A 299 1.50 -15.12 14.77
N GLU A 300 0.87 -14.59 15.82
CA GLU A 300 1.24 -13.32 16.44
C GLU A 300 2.70 -13.29 16.92
N ILE A 301 3.16 -14.32 17.62
CA ILE A 301 4.56 -14.42 18.10
C ILE A 301 5.54 -14.59 16.95
N ALA A 302 5.15 -15.33 15.91
CA ALA A 302 5.97 -15.46 14.71
C ALA A 302 6.10 -14.12 13.97
N ASP A 303 5.01 -13.39 13.82
CA ASP A 303 4.98 -12.07 13.19
C ASP A 303 5.80 -11.04 13.96
N ASP A 304 5.73 -11.06 15.29
CA ASP A 304 6.59 -10.24 16.15
C ASP A 304 8.06 -10.53 15.95
N PHE A 305 8.42 -11.81 15.95
CA PHE A 305 9.80 -12.25 15.72
C PHE A 305 10.32 -11.74 14.37
N ILE A 306 9.56 -11.95 13.30
CA ILE A 306 9.91 -11.49 11.95
C ILE A 306 10.00 -9.97 11.92
N THR A 307 9.02 -9.26 12.46
CA THR A 307 8.98 -7.79 12.45
C THR A 307 10.14 -7.18 13.22
N ILE A 308 10.52 -7.75 14.37
CA ILE A 308 11.64 -7.28 15.20
C ILE A 308 12.99 -7.52 14.50
N HIS A 309 13.10 -8.60 13.71
CA HIS A 309 14.38 -9.04 13.15
C HIS A 309 14.54 -8.77 11.65
N LYS A 310 13.48 -8.37 10.91
CA LYS A 310 13.53 -8.15 9.45
C LYS A 310 14.66 -7.25 8.94
N ASN A 311 15.13 -6.30 9.75
CA ASN A 311 16.24 -5.42 9.43
C ASN A 311 17.56 -5.84 10.13
N ASN A 312 17.62 -7.05 10.67
CA ASN A 312 18.82 -7.59 11.27
C ASN A 312 19.64 -8.30 10.17
N TYR A 313 20.92 -7.97 10.06
CA TYR A 313 21.80 -8.50 9.01
C TYR A 313 21.83 -10.04 8.99
N ASP A 314 21.94 -10.70 10.16
CA ASP A 314 21.97 -12.15 10.26
C ASP A 314 20.61 -12.77 9.88
N PHE A 315 19.49 -12.10 10.23
CA PHE A 315 18.17 -12.59 9.83
C PHE A 315 17.99 -12.49 8.32
N GLU A 316 18.25 -11.34 7.74
CA GLU A 316 18.07 -11.05 6.31
C GLU A 316 18.94 -11.93 5.41
N HIS A 317 20.22 -12.13 5.78
CA HIS A 317 21.21 -12.78 4.90
C HIS A 317 21.49 -14.26 5.25
N LEU A 318 21.01 -14.75 6.39
CA LEU A 318 21.28 -16.11 6.84
C LEU A 318 20.00 -16.88 7.17
N TRP A 319 19.07 -16.30 7.92
CA TRP A 319 17.99 -17.05 8.51
C TRP A 319 16.64 -16.95 7.79
N ASP A 320 16.35 -15.82 7.13
CA ASP A 320 15.06 -15.60 6.48
C ASP A 320 14.76 -16.64 5.40
N ALA A 321 15.73 -16.87 4.50
CA ALA A 321 15.61 -17.90 3.47
C ALA A 321 15.50 -19.31 4.08
N SER A 322 16.33 -19.62 5.10
CA SER A 322 16.32 -20.93 5.77
C SER A 322 14.96 -21.21 6.43
N LEU A 323 14.39 -20.22 7.11
CA LEU A 323 13.06 -20.31 7.72
C LEU A 323 11.96 -20.43 6.64
N HIS A 324 12.04 -19.61 5.59
CA HIS A 324 11.05 -19.60 4.51
C HIS A 324 10.93 -20.96 3.79
N TYR A 325 12.07 -21.61 3.54
CA TYR A 325 12.12 -22.91 2.89
C TYR A 325 11.93 -24.11 3.84
N GLY A 326 11.67 -23.86 5.13
CA GLY A 326 11.40 -24.92 6.11
C GLY A 326 12.62 -25.67 6.64
N TYR A 327 13.84 -25.16 6.42
CA TYR A 327 15.08 -25.78 6.93
C TYR A 327 15.33 -25.53 8.41
N GLY A 328 14.54 -24.67 9.02
CA GLY A 328 14.67 -24.28 10.41
C GLY A 328 15.77 -23.27 10.67
N ILE A 329 15.72 -22.64 11.85
CA ILE A 329 16.71 -21.68 12.31
C ILE A 329 16.96 -21.84 13.82
N PRO A 330 18.17 -21.56 14.33
CA PRO A 330 18.42 -21.57 15.75
C PRO A 330 17.84 -20.32 16.40
N VAL A 331 17.06 -20.51 17.45
CA VAL A 331 16.44 -19.42 18.20
C VAL A 331 16.62 -19.56 19.71
N PHE A 332 16.62 -18.42 20.38
CA PHE A 332 16.43 -18.33 21.82
C PHE A 332 15.01 -17.90 22.10
N PHE A 333 14.37 -18.47 23.09
CA PHE A 333 12.99 -18.14 23.39
C PHE A 333 12.72 -18.18 24.89
N LYS A 334 11.68 -17.48 25.28
CA LYS A 334 11.18 -17.47 26.63
C LYS A 334 9.90 -18.31 26.72
N LEU A 335 9.80 -19.07 27.79
CA LEU A 335 8.57 -19.78 28.14
C LEU A 335 7.88 -19.05 29.32
N THR A 336 6.57 -18.88 29.18
CA THR A 336 5.66 -18.46 30.25
C THR A 336 4.53 -19.46 30.29
N ASP A 337 4.33 -20.12 31.43
CA ASP A 337 3.32 -21.19 31.59
C ASP A 337 3.40 -22.32 30.55
N GLY A 338 4.63 -22.68 30.17
CA GLY A 338 4.89 -23.73 29.18
C GLY A 338 4.62 -23.33 27.72
N LYS A 339 4.26 -22.07 27.45
CA LYS A 339 4.06 -21.54 26.11
C LYS A 339 5.19 -20.58 25.73
N VAL A 340 5.48 -20.51 24.43
CA VAL A 340 6.44 -19.56 23.90
C VAL A 340 5.85 -18.15 23.99
N ASP A 341 6.59 -17.24 24.65
CA ASP A 341 6.18 -15.85 24.91
C ASP A 341 6.95 -14.86 24.03
N ALA A 342 8.23 -15.11 23.81
CA ALA A 342 9.07 -14.25 22.97
C ALA A 342 10.22 -15.05 22.36
N ILE A 343 10.66 -14.64 21.16
CA ILE A 343 11.70 -15.33 20.38
C ILE A 343 12.75 -14.32 19.95
N GLY A 344 14.03 -14.76 19.90
CA GLY A 344 15.13 -13.94 19.40
C GLY A 344 16.31 -14.75 18.88
N LEU A 345 17.25 -14.05 18.23
CA LEU A 345 18.45 -14.61 17.61
C LEU A 345 19.69 -14.64 18.53
N SER A 346 19.54 -14.26 19.79
CA SER A 346 20.64 -14.26 20.78
C SER A 346 20.07 -14.40 22.18
N GLY A 347 20.85 -14.85 23.14
CA GLY A 347 20.40 -15.03 24.54
C GLY A 347 19.89 -13.74 25.21
N MET A 348 20.24 -12.58 24.70
CA MET A 348 19.75 -11.28 25.16
C MET A 348 18.96 -10.59 24.05
N PHE A 349 17.85 -11.15 23.66
CA PHE A 349 17.01 -10.62 22.59
C PHE A 349 16.04 -9.53 23.07
N ARG A 350 15.44 -8.79 22.15
CA ARG A 350 14.37 -7.83 22.43
C ARG A 350 13.07 -8.57 22.66
N ILE A 351 12.29 -8.08 23.60
CA ILE A 351 10.97 -8.64 23.92
C ILE A 351 9.90 -7.79 23.25
N PRO A 352 8.88 -8.37 22.65
CA PRO A 352 7.76 -7.62 22.11
C PRO A 352 7.11 -6.74 23.19
N SER A 353 6.71 -5.52 22.82
CA SER A 353 5.93 -4.66 23.71
C SER A 353 4.56 -5.28 24.03
N ALA A 354 3.99 -4.92 25.19
CA ALA A 354 2.68 -5.44 25.58
C ALA A 354 1.54 -4.97 24.66
N ASN A 355 1.68 -3.77 24.06
CA ASN A 355 0.66 -3.19 23.19
C ASN A 355 1.12 -3.19 21.74
N PHE A 356 0.16 -3.42 20.84
CA PHE A 356 0.27 -3.13 19.44
C PHE A 356 0.20 -1.62 19.21
N ILE A 357 0.76 -1.14 18.10
CA ILE A 357 0.71 0.28 17.75
C ILE A 357 -0.75 0.74 17.60
N LYS A 358 -1.60 -0.02 16.92
CA LYS A 358 -3.03 0.28 16.78
C LYS A 358 -3.73 0.34 18.15
N GLY A 359 -3.38 -0.53 19.10
CA GLY A 359 -3.96 -0.50 20.45
C GLY A 359 -3.67 0.77 21.25
N ALA A 360 -2.69 1.60 20.80
CA ALA A 360 -2.36 2.88 21.42
C ALA A 360 -2.97 4.09 20.68
N ILE A 361 -3.87 3.87 19.73
CA ILE A 361 -4.62 4.87 18.96
C ILE A 361 -6.10 4.82 19.41
N PRO A 362 -6.78 5.94 19.61
CA PRO A 362 -8.21 5.96 19.89
C PRO A 362 -9.03 5.14 18.89
N ALA A 363 -10.00 4.37 19.38
CA ALA A 363 -10.72 3.39 18.55
C ALA A 363 -11.50 4.04 17.40
N ASP A 364 -12.10 5.20 17.61
CA ASP A 364 -12.88 5.88 16.58
C ASP A 364 -12.00 6.33 15.40
N LEU A 365 -10.72 6.66 15.65
CA LEU A 365 -9.77 7.03 14.59
C LEU A 365 -9.29 5.83 13.76
N GLN A 366 -9.70 4.62 14.09
CA GLN A 366 -9.31 3.39 13.40
C GLN A 366 -10.46 2.76 12.61
N SER A 367 -11.58 3.47 12.43
CA SER A 367 -12.73 2.95 11.70
C SER A 367 -12.35 2.51 10.29
N GLU A 368 -12.60 1.25 9.97
CA GLU A 368 -12.40 0.66 8.64
C GLU A 368 -13.69 0.67 7.79
N SER A 369 -14.82 1.10 8.39
CA SER A 369 -16.14 1.12 7.75
C SER A 369 -16.64 2.51 7.37
N ARG A 370 -15.95 3.58 7.79
CA ARG A 370 -16.35 4.97 7.50
C ARG A 370 -15.20 5.75 6.87
N LYS A 371 -15.50 6.59 5.89
CA LYS A 371 -14.52 7.50 5.26
C LYS A 371 -14.48 8.82 6.02
N ASP A 372 -13.29 9.30 6.34
CA ASP A 372 -13.10 10.65 6.88
C ASP A 372 -13.05 11.71 5.76
N LEU A 373 -13.00 12.98 6.12
CA LEU A 373 -12.98 14.07 5.14
C LEU A 373 -11.77 14.02 4.21
N ALA A 374 -10.61 13.62 4.73
CA ALA A 374 -9.41 13.49 3.92
C ALA A 374 -9.53 12.35 2.88
N GLU A 375 -10.11 11.21 3.25
CA GLU A 375 -10.40 10.12 2.31
C GLU A 375 -11.45 10.52 1.27
N CYS A 376 -12.44 11.31 1.66
CA CYS A 376 -13.42 11.85 0.74
C CYS A 376 -12.78 12.72 -0.35
N ILE A 377 -11.81 13.56 -0.01
CA ILE A 377 -11.14 14.49 -0.93
C ILE A 377 -10.00 13.80 -1.70
N PHE A 378 -9.09 13.15 -0.99
CA PHE A 378 -7.85 12.59 -1.56
C PHE A 378 -7.98 11.15 -2.06
N GLY A 379 -9.11 10.51 -1.77
CA GLY A 379 -9.37 9.12 -2.11
C GLY A 379 -8.82 8.12 -1.09
N THR A 380 -9.29 6.89 -1.21
CA THR A 380 -8.84 5.75 -0.39
C THR A 380 -8.68 4.50 -1.24
N SER A 381 -7.72 3.65 -0.85
CA SER A 381 -7.50 2.31 -1.43
C SER A 381 -7.78 1.20 -0.41
N ASN A 382 -8.53 1.49 0.63
CA ASN A 382 -8.88 0.51 1.66
C ASN A 382 -9.94 -0.46 1.12
N ASN A 383 -9.64 -1.76 1.11
CA ASN A 383 -10.52 -2.81 0.61
C ASN A 383 -11.88 -2.84 1.36
N SER A 384 -11.89 -2.54 2.65
CA SER A 384 -13.11 -2.54 3.47
C SER A 384 -14.07 -1.38 3.13
N LEU A 385 -13.54 -0.25 2.61
CA LEU A 385 -14.30 0.95 2.24
C LEU A 385 -14.60 1.03 0.74
N GLY A 386 -14.11 0.05 -0.04
CA GLY A 386 -14.04 0.15 -1.50
C GLY A 386 -12.94 1.12 -1.95
N PHE A 387 -12.74 1.17 -3.26
CA PHE A 387 -11.77 2.07 -3.88
C PHE A 387 -12.45 3.38 -4.24
N LEU A 388 -11.92 4.50 -3.74
CA LEU A 388 -12.35 5.83 -4.13
C LEU A 388 -11.16 6.57 -4.76
N LYS A 389 -11.27 6.94 -6.04
CA LYS A 389 -10.31 7.81 -6.70
C LYS A 389 -10.35 9.21 -6.07
N GLY A 390 -9.19 9.83 -5.84
CA GLY A 390 -9.14 11.19 -5.33
C GLY A 390 -9.79 12.19 -6.26
N ARG A 391 -10.49 13.16 -5.69
CA ARG A 391 -11.16 14.25 -6.40
C ARG A 391 -10.29 15.49 -6.55
N VAL A 392 -9.01 15.39 -6.10
CA VAL A 392 -8.00 16.45 -6.24
C VAL A 392 -6.74 15.92 -6.89
N THR A 393 -6.16 16.70 -7.77
CA THR A 393 -4.91 16.39 -8.48
C THR A 393 -3.95 17.57 -8.35
N PHE A 394 -2.75 17.31 -7.85
CA PHE A 394 -1.69 18.30 -7.68
C PHE A 394 -0.73 18.24 -8.87
N SER A 395 -0.56 19.35 -9.57
CA SER A 395 0.53 19.46 -10.55
C SER A 395 1.89 19.51 -9.86
N PRO A 396 2.99 19.19 -10.55
CA PRO A 396 4.30 19.66 -10.11
C PRO A 396 4.29 21.17 -9.94
N ALA A 397 5.01 21.69 -8.95
CA ALA A 397 5.23 23.13 -8.80
C ALA A 397 6.63 23.46 -9.33
N PHE A 398 6.69 24.23 -10.41
CA PHE A 398 7.93 24.60 -11.08
C PHE A 398 8.52 25.87 -10.47
N ALA A 399 9.86 25.96 -10.42
CA ALA A 399 10.54 27.14 -9.94
C ALA A 399 10.31 28.33 -10.88
N CYS A 400 9.99 29.47 -10.30
CA CYS A 400 9.79 30.74 -11.01
C CYS A 400 11.07 31.57 -10.92
N GLY A 401 11.61 31.97 -12.06
CA GLY A 401 12.83 32.77 -12.11
C GLY A 401 14.10 31.94 -11.84
N GLU A 402 15.15 32.62 -11.34
CA GLU A 402 16.45 32.00 -11.10
C GLU A 402 16.42 31.17 -9.79
N ALA A 403 16.59 29.85 -9.90
CA ALA A 403 16.74 28.95 -8.78
C ALA A 403 18.21 28.58 -8.60
N LYS A 404 18.84 29.03 -7.51
CA LYS A 404 20.26 28.83 -7.24
C LYS A 404 20.48 27.63 -6.33
N GLU A 405 21.34 26.71 -6.78
CA GLU A 405 21.89 25.67 -5.92
C GLU A 405 22.92 26.29 -4.96
N ILE A 406 22.86 25.90 -3.69
CA ILE A 406 23.91 26.27 -2.70
C ILE A 406 24.86 25.10 -2.47
N GLU A 407 25.86 25.29 -1.62
CA GLU A 407 26.87 24.28 -1.36
C GLU A 407 26.27 22.95 -0.89
N LYS A 408 26.91 21.85 -1.34
CA LYS A 408 26.55 20.50 -0.95
C LYS A 408 26.63 20.35 0.58
N VAL A 409 25.54 19.95 1.17
CA VAL A 409 25.42 19.67 2.59
C VAL A 409 25.69 18.19 2.85
N LYS A 410 26.60 17.91 3.81
CA LYS A 410 26.82 16.59 4.36
C LYS A 410 26.44 16.57 5.83
N THR A 411 25.51 15.73 6.22
CA THR A 411 24.92 15.75 7.56
C THR A 411 24.47 14.37 8.01
N THR A 412 24.09 14.27 9.29
CA THR A 412 23.51 13.04 9.84
C THR A 412 22.04 13.24 10.15
N LEU A 413 21.18 12.49 9.45
CA LEU A 413 19.79 12.34 9.82
C LEU A 413 19.63 11.08 10.67
N SER A 414 19.25 11.27 11.93
CA SER A 414 19.04 10.15 12.85
C SER A 414 17.78 9.39 12.49
N SER A 415 17.86 8.05 12.51
CA SER A 415 16.68 7.20 12.34
C SER A 415 15.67 7.45 13.48
N PRO A 416 14.36 7.35 13.19
CA PRO A 416 13.35 7.34 14.24
C PRO A 416 13.61 6.17 15.18
N LYS A 417 13.36 6.37 16.48
CA LYS A 417 13.51 5.33 17.50
C LYS A 417 12.14 5.06 18.18
N PRO A 418 11.14 4.58 17.43
CA PRO A 418 9.77 4.45 17.94
C PRO A 418 9.65 3.42 19.06
N SER A 419 10.59 2.48 19.15
CA SER A 419 10.69 1.55 20.28
C SER A 419 11.06 2.21 21.62
N TYR A 420 11.55 3.47 21.60
CA TYR A 420 11.81 4.21 22.83
C TYR A 420 10.56 5.00 23.23
N GLY A 421 9.73 4.38 24.07
CA GLY A 421 8.44 4.89 24.51
C GLY A 421 8.43 6.35 25.01
N PRO A 422 9.41 6.83 25.78
CA PRO A 422 9.44 8.22 26.27
C PRO A 422 9.36 9.29 25.19
N LEU A 423 9.79 8.99 23.97
CA LEU A 423 9.62 9.93 22.84
C LEU A 423 8.24 9.85 22.19
N TYR A 424 7.56 8.68 22.17
CA TYR A 424 6.40 8.43 21.32
C TYR A 424 5.09 8.20 22.05
N VAL A 425 5.13 7.78 23.32
CA VAL A 425 3.96 7.40 24.12
C VAL A 425 3.73 8.43 25.24
N LYS A 426 2.48 8.80 25.49
CA LYS A 426 2.11 9.79 26.53
C LYS A 426 2.64 9.39 27.90
N GLY A 427 2.46 8.15 28.34
CA GLY A 427 2.98 7.60 29.59
C GLY A 427 4.44 7.15 29.55
N GLY A 428 5.15 7.31 28.44
CA GLY A 428 6.57 6.95 28.27
C GLY A 428 6.85 5.47 28.06
N THR A 429 5.85 4.60 28.02
CA THR A 429 6.04 3.17 27.80
C THR A 429 4.99 2.52 26.92
N TRP A 430 5.42 1.60 26.07
CA TRP A 430 4.55 0.74 25.27
C TRP A 430 3.89 -0.39 26.08
N ASN A 431 4.28 -0.56 27.33
CA ASN A 431 3.78 -1.64 28.19
C ASN A 431 2.69 -1.21 29.16
N ASP A 432 2.27 0.05 29.11
CA ASP A 432 1.12 0.50 29.87
C ASP A 432 -0.17 -0.02 29.23
N SER A 433 -1.10 -0.56 29.99
CA SER A 433 -2.41 -1.02 29.51
C SER A 433 -3.24 0.11 28.87
N LYS A 434 -2.98 1.36 29.26
CA LYS A 434 -3.58 2.58 28.74
C LYS A 434 -2.62 3.35 27.86
N ALA A 435 -1.63 2.68 27.26
CA ALA A 435 -0.69 3.34 26.38
C ALA A 435 -1.42 4.07 25.26
N GLN A 436 -1.11 5.34 25.09
CA GLN A 436 -1.56 6.17 23.98
C GLN A 436 -0.35 6.80 23.31
N ILE A 437 -0.31 6.78 21.99
CA ILE A 437 0.70 7.53 21.25
C ILE A 437 0.51 9.03 21.47
N LYS A 438 1.61 9.79 21.40
CA LYS A 438 1.57 11.25 21.58
C LYS A 438 0.78 11.96 20.49
N GLY A 439 0.68 11.37 19.30
CA GLY A 439 -0.06 11.93 18.19
C GLY A 439 0.62 11.78 16.84
N ARG A 440 0.29 12.69 15.91
CA ARG A 440 0.89 12.76 14.57
C ARG A 440 2.22 13.49 14.67
N LYS A 441 3.29 12.82 14.26
CA LYS A 441 4.65 13.36 14.31
C LYS A 441 4.82 14.47 13.27
N ARG A 442 5.29 15.63 13.72
CA ARG A 442 5.64 16.75 12.85
C ARG A 442 6.99 17.35 13.21
N TYR A 443 7.61 18.01 12.24
CA TYR A 443 8.82 18.79 12.44
C TYR A 443 8.43 20.26 12.52
N PRO A 444 8.59 20.94 13.69
CA PRO A 444 8.33 22.36 13.79
C PRO A 444 9.27 23.10 12.84
N VAL A 445 8.74 24.13 12.15
CA VAL A 445 9.54 24.93 11.24
C VAL A 445 10.59 25.75 12.00
N ARG A 446 11.73 26.02 11.35
CA ARG A 446 12.82 26.82 11.91
C ARG A 446 13.08 28.03 11.05
N ASN A 447 13.61 29.09 11.63
CA ASN A 447 13.97 30.29 10.90
C ASN A 447 15.32 30.16 10.19
N GLU A 448 16.22 29.34 10.73
CA GLU A 448 17.54 29.08 10.17
C GLU A 448 17.86 27.60 10.24
N PRO A 449 18.48 27.03 9.18
CA PRO A 449 19.01 25.68 9.22
C PRO A 449 20.14 25.57 10.26
N TRP A 450 20.25 24.40 10.85
CA TRP A 450 21.44 24.04 11.63
C TRP A 450 22.08 22.79 11.03
N THR A 451 23.39 22.68 11.13
CA THR A 451 24.12 21.51 10.66
C THR A 451 24.51 20.63 11.81
N ASN A 452 24.35 19.34 11.62
CA ASN A 452 24.85 18.30 12.52
C ASN A 452 26.10 17.70 11.84
N ASP A 453 27.11 18.53 11.63
CA ASP A 453 28.37 18.10 11.01
C ASP A 453 29.22 17.36 12.04
N THR A 454 29.07 16.05 12.07
CA THR A 454 29.92 15.15 12.86
C THR A 454 31.09 14.62 12.04
N GLY A 455 31.35 15.16 10.84
CA GLY A 455 32.35 14.64 9.89
C GLY A 455 31.99 13.25 9.30
N ASN A 456 30.95 12.61 9.81
CA ASN A 456 30.49 11.26 9.50
C ASN A 456 29.05 11.26 9.00
N GLY A 457 28.65 12.28 8.22
CA GLY A 457 27.31 12.42 7.67
C GLY A 457 26.85 11.16 6.92
N ASN A 458 25.59 10.75 7.15
CA ASN A 458 24.97 9.61 6.49
C ASN A 458 24.11 10.02 5.29
N THR A 459 24.00 11.30 5.02
CA THR A 459 23.26 11.83 3.87
C THR A 459 23.96 13.05 3.29
N GLU A 460 23.87 13.17 1.97
CA GLU A 460 24.41 14.30 1.22
C GLU A 460 23.31 14.83 0.30
N PHE A 461 23.23 16.15 0.15
CA PHE A 461 22.28 16.79 -0.74
C PHE A 461 22.71 18.21 -1.10
N ILE A 462 22.23 18.67 -2.26
CA ILE A 462 22.46 20.01 -2.80
C ILE A 462 21.11 20.75 -2.77
N PRO A 463 20.86 21.62 -1.79
CA PRO A 463 19.59 22.34 -1.71
C PRO A 463 19.56 23.57 -2.63
N LEU A 464 18.36 24.04 -2.93
CA LEU A 464 18.15 25.37 -3.47
C LEU A 464 18.14 26.39 -2.34
N ASP A 465 18.61 27.61 -2.65
CA ASP A 465 18.69 28.69 -1.69
C ASP A 465 17.30 29.16 -1.22
N LYS A 466 17.28 29.93 -0.11
CA LYS A 466 16.07 30.59 0.35
C LYS A 466 15.62 31.65 -0.66
N GLY A 467 14.33 31.95 -0.66
CA GLY A 467 13.72 32.94 -1.55
C GLY A 467 13.28 32.37 -2.90
N VAL A 468 13.64 31.12 -3.25
CA VAL A 468 13.13 30.47 -4.47
C VAL A 468 11.62 30.32 -4.37
N GLU A 469 10.92 30.79 -5.40
CA GLU A 469 9.47 30.67 -5.54
C GLU A 469 9.13 29.54 -6.53
N PHE A 470 8.09 28.78 -6.22
CA PHE A 470 7.54 27.74 -7.08
C PHE A 470 6.07 28.04 -7.36
N ALA A 471 5.62 27.82 -8.61
CA ALA A 471 4.21 27.93 -8.96
C ALA A 471 3.60 26.60 -9.35
N GLY A 472 2.40 26.33 -8.89
CA GLY A 472 1.68 25.09 -9.14
C GLY A 472 0.18 25.28 -9.18
N LYS A 473 -0.52 24.22 -9.60
CA LYS A 473 -1.98 24.19 -9.68
C LYS A 473 -2.53 22.95 -8.99
N ILE A 474 -3.71 23.09 -8.40
CA ILE A 474 -4.49 21.99 -7.83
C ILE A 474 -5.81 21.96 -8.57
N TYR A 475 -6.04 20.88 -9.32
CA TYR A 475 -7.31 20.63 -9.97
C TYR A 475 -8.21 19.85 -9.04
N PHE A 476 -9.45 20.26 -8.94
CA PHE A 476 -10.46 19.57 -8.14
C PHE A 476 -11.73 19.35 -8.93
N HIS A 477 -12.43 18.25 -8.58
CA HIS A 477 -13.64 17.84 -9.26
C HIS A 477 -14.70 17.44 -8.26
N ASN A 478 -15.89 18.02 -8.42
CA ASN A 478 -17.08 17.69 -7.63
C ASN A 478 -16.85 17.75 -6.11
N LEU A 479 -16.12 18.75 -5.61
CA LEU A 479 -15.99 18.99 -4.18
C LEU A 479 -17.20 19.76 -3.67
N ARG A 480 -17.67 19.46 -2.45
CA ARG A 480 -18.62 20.34 -1.75
C ARG A 480 -17.91 21.60 -1.27
N LYS A 481 -18.64 22.69 -1.09
CA LYS A 481 -18.07 24.00 -0.65
C LYS A 481 -17.24 23.87 0.62
N CYS A 482 -17.66 23.06 1.60
CA CYS A 482 -16.89 22.78 2.82
C CYS A 482 -15.61 21.95 2.57
N GLU A 483 -15.60 21.02 1.60
CA GLU A 483 -14.42 20.26 1.24
C GLU A 483 -13.37 21.14 0.55
N LEU A 484 -13.80 22.04 -0.33
CA LEU A 484 -12.92 23.05 -0.92
C LEU A 484 -12.37 23.99 0.15
N GLY A 485 -13.20 24.40 1.11
CA GLY A 485 -12.78 25.19 2.26
C GLY A 485 -11.74 24.51 3.14
N ALA A 486 -11.89 23.19 3.37
CA ALA A 486 -10.90 22.38 4.08
C ALA A 486 -9.56 22.32 3.32
N LEU A 487 -9.60 22.20 2.00
CA LEU A 487 -8.41 22.21 1.15
C LEU A 487 -7.70 23.58 1.19
N ILE A 488 -8.45 24.68 1.08
CA ILE A 488 -7.92 26.05 1.20
C ILE A 488 -7.30 26.27 2.59
N SER A 489 -8.01 25.86 3.65
CA SER A 489 -7.50 25.96 5.03
C SER A 489 -6.22 25.15 5.23
N ALA A 490 -6.12 23.96 4.62
CA ALA A 490 -4.92 23.14 4.70
C ALA A 490 -3.74 23.74 3.93
N LEU A 491 -3.97 24.49 2.86
CA LEU A 491 -2.94 25.18 2.07
C LEU A 491 -2.38 26.41 2.80
N THR A 492 -3.23 27.22 3.39
CA THR A 492 -2.88 28.55 3.86
C THR A 492 -2.85 28.69 5.38
N PHE A 493 -3.33 27.67 6.12
CA PHE A 493 -3.67 27.77 7.55
C PHE A 493 -4.69 28.88 7.88
N ASP A 494 -5.28 29.52 6.85
CA ASP A 494 -6.36 30.47 7.02
C ASP A 494 -7.60 29.77 7.60
N GLY A 495 -8.45 30.55 8.21
CA GLY A 495 -9.69 30.04 8.77
C GLY A 495 -9.64 29.71 10.25
N HIS A 496 -8.46 29.60 10.83
CA HIS A 496 -8.28 29.40 12.27
C HIS A 496 -7.76 30.65 12.97
N ASN A 497 -7.15 31.56 12.22
CA ASN A 497 -6.56 32.81 12.72
C ASN A 497 -7.35 34.06 12.37
N ALA A 498 -8.65 33.94 12.12
CA ALA A 498 -9.50 35.15 11.84
C ALA A 498 -9.35 36.28 12.88
N ASP A 499 -8.94 35.92 14.09
CA ASP A 499 -8.73 36.88 15.18
C ASP A 499 -7.27 37.33 15.37
N ARG A 500 -6.31 36.84 14.57
CA ARG A 500 -4.88 37.09 14.71
C ARG A 500 -4.19 37.27 13.36
N ILE A 501 -4.33 38.43 12.79
CA ILE A 501 -3.84 38.84 11.46
C ILE A 501 -2.30 38.81 11.36
N ASP A 502 -1.56 38.78 12.48
CA ASP A 502 -0.12 39.00 12.52
C ASP A 502 0.71 37.69 12.60
N GLU A 503 0.09 36.51 12.60
CA GLU A 503 0.83 35.24 12.81
C GLU A 503 0.86 34.36 11.56
N VAL A 504 1.93 34.45 10.79
CA VAL A 504 2.16 33.63 9.59
C VAL A 504 2.53 32.19 9.96
N CYS A 505 1.84 31.21 9.36
CA CYS A 505 2.12 29.78 9.46
C CYS A 505 2.81 29.26 8.20
N PHE A 506 3.67 28.30 8.38
CA PHE A 506 4.49 27.74 7.30
C PHE A 506 4.34 26.23 7.22
N HIS A 507 4.47 25.71 6.02
CA HIS A 507 4.60 24.27 5.77
C HIS A 507 6.07 23.83 5.86
N SER A 508 6.26 22.52 5.92
CA SER A 508 7.58 21.89 5.90
C SER A 508 7.62 20.85 4.78
N ILE A 509 8.32 21.15 3.69
CA ILE A 509 8.37 20.31 2.48
C ILE A 509 9.79 19.82 2.22
N GLY A 510 9.95 18.60 1.71
CA GLY A 510 11.24 18.03 1.33
C GLY A 510 11.93 17.23 2.42
N GLU A 511 13.22 17.00 2.24
CA GLU A 511 14.10 16.29 3.18
C GLU A 511 14.75 17.27 4.18
N ALA A 512 15.48 16.73 5.13
CA ALA A 512 16.23 17.49 6.15
C ALA A 512 15.38 18.45 7.02
N LYS A 513 14.06 18.24 7.10
CA LYS A 513 13.14 18.99 7.99
C LYS A 513 13.65 19.07 9.45
N PRO A 514 14.22 17.99 10.04
CA PRO A 514 14.81 18.06 11.38
C PRO A 514 15.88 19.13 11.55
N LEU A 515 16.53 19.52 10.44
CA LEU A 515 17.61 20.49 10.42
C LEU A 515 17.17 21.90 10.01
N GLY A 516 15.86 22.09 9.74
CA GLY A 516 15.31 23.40 9.40
C GLY A 516 15.24 23.71 7.91
N TYR A 517 15.48 22.73 7.05
CA TYR A 517 15.28 22.87 5.60
C TYR A 517 13.80 22.74 5.22
N GLY A 518 13.42 23.46 4.18
CA GLY A 518 12.11 23.31 3.54
C GLY A 518 10.96 24.00 4.26
N LYS A 519 11.22 25.07 5.03
CA LYS A 519 10.17 25.99 5.51
C LYS A 519 9.63 26.75 4.32
N VAL A 520 8.34 26.64 4.02
CA VAL A 520 7.71 27.27 2.87
C VAL A 520 6.41 27.97 3.25
N ARG A 521 6.13 29.12 2.62
CA ARG A 521 4.84 29.79 2.65
C ARG A 521 4.10 29.48 1.36
N ILE A 522 2.81 29.18 1.45
CA ILE A 522 1.94 28.94 0.30
C ILE A 522 0.92 30.05 0.24
N ASP A 523 0.89 30.74 -0.91
CA ASP A 523 -0.07 31.81 -1.18
C ASP A 523 -0.96 31.39 -2.37
N ILE A 524 -2.26 31.44 -2.22
CA ILE A 524 -3.21 31.18 -3.30
C ILE A 524 -3.29 32.44 -4.16
N THR A 525 -3.00 32.29 -5.45
CA THR A 525 -3.00 33.39 -6.43
C THR A 525 -4.31 33.49 -7.22
N ASP A 526 -5.00 32.34 -7.41
CA ASP A 526 -6.31 32.32 -8.07
C ASP A 526 -7.14 31.12 -7.67
N ILE A 527 -8.45 31.25 -7.72
CA ILE A 527 -9.42 30.17 -7.55
C ILE A 527 -10.46 30.27 -8.67
N SER A 528 -10.31 29.42 -9.67
CA SER A 528 -11.31 29.23 -10.73
C SER A 528 -12.27 28.13 -10.34
N VAL A 529 -13.57 28.44 -10.35
CA VAL A 529 -14.62 27.49 -9.93
C VAL A 529 -15.77 27.52 -10.94
N VAL A 530 -16.27 26.33 -11.24
CA VAL A 530 -17.53 26.10 -11.94
C VAL A 530 -18.44 25.34 -10.99
N GLU A 531 -19.63 25.89 -10.74
CA GLU A 531 -20.64 25.22 -9.90
C GLU A 531 -21.42 24.20 -10.76
N ASN A 532 -21.78 23.06 -10.17
CA ASN A 532 -22.53 22.03 -10.91
C ASN A 532 -23.94 22.50 -11.29
N GLU A 533 -24.52 23.36 -10.49
CA GLU A 533 -25.81 23.99 -10.74
C GLU A 533 -25.79 24.88 -11.99
N ASP A 534 -24.74 25.66 -12.19
CA ASP A 534 -24.54 26.50 -13.38
C ASP A 534 -24.34 25.67 -14.64
N MET A 535 -23.62 24.52 -14.54
CA MET A 535 -23.45 23.58 -15.66
C MET A 535 -24.78 22.95 -16.08
N ALA A 536 -25.61 22.55 -15.13
CA ALA A 536 -26.90 21.96 -15.41
C ALA A 536 -27.83 22.98 -16.12
N SER A 537 -27.80 24.22 -15.67
CA SER A 537 -28.55 25.32 -16.28
C SER A 537 -28.10 25.61 -17.70
N SER A 538 -26.78 25.68 -17.93
CA SER A 538 -26.19 25.90 -19.26
C SER A 538 -26.48 24.75 -20.23
N LEU A 539 -26.45 23.51 -19.77
CA LEU A 539 -26.80 22.33 -20.57
C LEU A 539 -28.30 22.32 -20.93
N ASN A 540 -29.18 22.66 -19.99
CA ASN A 540 -30.60 22.75 -20.22
C ASN A 540 -30.95 23.86 -21.26
N GLU A 541 -30.29 25.02 -21.16
CA GLU A 541 -30.41 26.09 -22.16
C GLU A 541 -29.91 25.65 -23.53
N ALA A 542 -28.77 24.95 -23.61
CA ALA A 542 -28.23 24.41 -24.85
C ALA A 542 -29.17 23.37 -25.44
N PHE A 543 -29.73 22.48 -24.63
CA PHE A 543 -30.72 21.48 -25.06
C PHE A 543 -32.01 22.11 -25.54
N ASN A 544 -32.53 23.12 -24.85
CA ASN A 544 -33.71 23.87 -25.25
C ASN A 544 -33.48 24.64 -26.55
N LYS A 545 -32.28 25.22 -26.74
CA LYS A 545 -31.90 25.83 -28.03
C LYS A 545 -31.82 24.84 -29.17
N MET A 546 -31.31 23.62 -28.94
CA MET A 546 -31.29 22.54 -29.93
C MET A 546 -32.69 22.01 -30.25
N THR A 547 -33.61 21.98 -29.28
CA THR A 547 -34.99 21.49 -29.49
C THR A 547 -35.84 22.51 -30.22
N ILE A 548 -35.61 23.81 -30.03
CA ILE A 548 -36.32 24.89 -30.70
C ILE A 548 -35.87 25.07 -32.16
N SER A 549 -34.60 24.70 -32.49
CA SER A 549 -34.07 24.81 -33.85
C SER A 549 -34.57 23.70 -34.82
N ASN A 550 -35.31 22.71 -34.33
CA ASN A 550 -35.88 21.63 -35.14
C ASN A 550 -37.35 21.85 -35.53
N THR A 551 -37.96 22.98 -35.19
CA THR A 551 -39.28 23.39 -35.70
C THR A 551 -39.14 24.75 -36.37
N ASP A 552 -39.28 24.73 -37.66
CA ASP A 552 -39.53 25.79 -38.64
C ASP A 552 -38.38 26.58 -39.29
N ASP A 553 -38.36 26.32 -40.56
CA ASP A 553 -38.14 27.25 -41.67
C ASP A 553 -36.77 27.60 -42.21
N LYS A 554 -36.74 27.30 -43.49
CA LYS A 554 -35.85 27.84 -44.52
C LYS A 554 -35.88 29.37 -44.52
N ALA A 555 -34.73 30.02 -44.34
CA ALA A 555 -34.32 31.14 -45.19
C ALA A 555 -33.03 31.82 -44.73
N ASN A 556 -32.10 31.88 -45.64
CA ASN A 556 -30.99 32.80 -45.89
C ASN A 556 -29.84 33.03 -44.89
N PRO A 557 -28.61 32.95 -45.41
CA PRO A 557 -27.41 33.21 -44.66
C PRO A 557 -26.99 34.69 -44.75
N ALA A 558 -26.85 35.36 -43.65
CA ALA A 558 -25.99 36.54 -43.56
C ALA A 558 -25.59 36.88 -42.13
N SER A 559 -24.27 37.08 -42.01
CA SER A 559 -23.52 37.68 -40.90
C SER A 559 -23.18 36.80 -39.70
N GLU A 560 -21.97 36.23 -39.77
CA GLU A 560 -21.16 35.85 -38.66
C GLU A 560 -20.94 37.05 -37.73
N LYS A 561 -21.36 36.91 -36.49
CA LYS A 561 -20.78 37.59 -35.36
C LYS A 561 -20.39 36.48 -34.37
N GLU A 562 -19.06 36.34 -34.21
CA GLU A 562 -18.45 35.49 -33.25
C GLU A 562 -19.02 35.81 -31.84
N ALA A 563 -19.64 34.82 -31.25
CA ALA A 563 -20.01 34.85 -29.85
C ALA A 563 -18.85 34.16 -29.10
N ASP A 564 -18.07 34.93 -28.38
CA ASP A 564 -17.06 34.45 -27.44
C ASP A 564 -17.65 33.39 -26.50
N SER A 565 -17.26 32.16 -26.68
CA SER A 565 -17.55 31.07 -25.75
C SER A 565 -16.53 31.06 -24.62
N PRO A 566 -16.94 31.01 -23.35
CA PRO A 566 -16.04 31.00 -22.21
C PRO A 566 -15.17 29.70 -22.03
N ILE A 567 -15.30 28.75 -22.97
CA ILE A 567 -14.69 27.41 -22.79
C ILE A 567 -13.28 27.28 -23.43
N ASN A 568 -12.79 28.26 -24.17
CA ASN A 568 -11.54 28.12 -24.93
C ASN A 568 -10.23 28.57 -24.26
N ASN A 569 -10.21 28.82 -22.94
CA ASN A 569 -8.97 29.23 -22.26
C ASN A 569 -8.26 28.14 -21.44
N CYS A 570 -8.56 26.86 -21.67
CA CYS A 570 -7.84 25.75 -21.01
C CYS A 570 -7.22 24.74 -22.00
N GLN A 571 -6.76 25.18 -23.15
CA GLN A 571 -5.89 24.32 -23.98
C GLN A 571 -4.41 24.53 -23.59
N PRO A 572 -3.66 23.45 -23.30
CA PRO A 572 -2.21 23.57 -23.13
C PRO A 572 -1.61 23.97 -24.47
N SER A 573 -0.94 25.13 -24.54
CA SER A 573 -0.14 25.52 -25.69
C SER A 573 0.97 24.49 -25.92
N THR A 574 0.96 23.84 -27.07
CA THR A 574 1.95 22.85 -27.52
C THR A 574 3.26 23.49 -28.00
N ASN A 575 3.53 24.74 -27.67
CA ASN A 575 4.80 25.38 -27.96
C ASN A 575 5.57 25.57 -26.65
N GLY A 576 6.65 24.79 -26.51
CA GLY A 576 7.59 24.87 -25.40
C GLY A 576 8.31 26.22 -25.37
N SER A 577 7.76 27.13 -24.60
CA SER A 577 8.47 28.32 -24.14
C SER A 577 8.05 28.55 -22.68
N GLY A 578 9.09 28.71 -21.85
CA GLY A 578 8.98 28.80 -20.40
C GLY A 578 7.92 29.79 -19.93
N TRP A 579 7.25 29.40 -18.83
CA TRP A 579 6.32 30.22 -18.12
C TRP A 579 7.00 31.52 -17.66
N SER A 580 6.64 32.64 -18.24
CA SER A 580 7.06 33.95 -17.79
C SER A 580 6.05 34.47 -16.77
N VAL A 581 6.52 34.86 -15.60
CA VAL A 581 5.73 35.53 -14.55
C VAL A 581 5.19 36.90 -15.02
N ASN A 582 5.61 37.38 -16.17
CA ASN A 582 5.23 38.70 -16.71
C ASN A 582 3.80 38.76 -17.30
N ASP A 583 3.13 37.63 -17.49
CA ASP A 583 1.75 37.62 -18.01
C ASP A 583 0.68 37.90 -16.94
N CYS A 584 1.07 38.14 -15.68
CA CYS A 584 0.17 38.44 -14.56
C CYS A 584 0.34 39.86 -13.98
N LYS A 585 0.97 40.79 -14.68
CA LYS A 585 1.02 42.19 -14.24
C LYS A 585 -0.08 42.97 -14.94
N SER A 586 -1.26 42.96 -14.37
CA SER A 586 -2.30 43.97 -14.55
C SER A 586 -1.93 45.26 -13.80
N SER A 587 -2.45 46.44 -14.25
CA SER A 587 -2.25 47.72 -13.63
C SER A 587 -2.61 47.71 -12.15
N ASP A 588 -1.98 48.55 -11.32
CA ASP A 588 -2.09 48.54 -9.86
C ASP A 588 -3.53 48.65 -9.33
N ASP A 589 -4.45 49.32 -10.03
CA ASP A 589 -5.87 49.40 -9.67
C ASP A 589 -6.65 48.08 -9.90
N ASP A 590 -6.38 47.37 -10.97
CA ASP A 590 -6.99 46.06 -11.23
C ASP A 590 -6.49 44.97 -10.24
N SER A 591 -5.29 45.13 -9.68
CA SER A 591 -4.72 44.20 -8.72
C SER A 591 -5.38 44.24 -7.34
N ILE A 592 -5.81 45.41 -6.89
CA ILE A 592 -6.49 45.58 -5.60
C ILE A 592 -7.89 44.98 -5.65
N GLU A 593 -8.64 45.23 -6.73
CA GLU A 593 -9.99 44.66 -6.90
C GLU A 593 -9.99 43.14 -7.11
N SER A 594 -9.03 42.63 -7.86
CA SER A 594 -8.84 41.18 -8.05
C SER A 594 -8.47 40.48 -6.73
N GLY A 595 -7.59 41.08 -5.93
CA GLY A 595 -7.21 40.59 -4.61
C GLY A 595 -8.39 40.55 -3.63
N LYS A 596 -9.26 41.57 -3.69
CA LYS A 596 -10.48 41.61 -2.85
C LYS A 596 -11.47 40.50 -3.24
N ARG A 597 -11.70 40.27 -4.53
CA ARG A 597 -12.56 39.19 -5.04
C ARG A 597 -12.03 37.83 -4.69
N LEU A 598 -10.70 37.61 -4.75
CA LEU A 598 -10.06 36.37 -4.35
C LEU A 598 -10.26 36.07 -2.85
N ASN A 599 -10.09 37.09 -2.00
CA ASN A 599 -10.30 36.96 -0.56
C ASN A 599 -11.77 36.68 -0.20
N GLU A 600 -12.72 37.28 -0.88
CA GLU A 600 -14.15 37.01 -0.71
C GLU A 600 -14.48 35.55 -1.11
N LYS A 601 -13.94 35.07 -2.22
CA LYS A 601 -14.07 33.65 -2.61
C LYS A 601 -13.47 32.72 -1.58
N LYS A 602 -12.25 32.98 -1.11
CA LYS A 602 -11.59 32.18 -0.07
C LYS A 602 -12.45 32.08 1.17
N GLU A 603 -12.95 33.24 1.67
CA GLU A 603 -13.73 33.34 2.90
C GLU A 603 -15.07 32.60 2.82
N LEU A 604 -15.70 32.57 1.65
CA LEU A 604 -16.91 31.77 1.40
C LEU A 604 -16.69 30.28 1.72
N TYR A 605 -15.64 29.70 1.16
CA TYR A 605 -15.35 28.28 1.35
C TYR A 605 -14.79 27.98 2.74
N LEU A 606 -13.93 28.84 3.28
CA LEU A 606 -13.41 28.72 4.64
C LEU A 606 -14.52 28.75 5.67
N THR A 607 -15.50 29.63 5.48
CA THR A 607 -16.69 29.72 6.36
C THR A 607 -17.52 28.45 6.29
N ALA A 608 -17.71 27.85 5.10
CA ALA A 608 -18.42 26.59 4.97
C ALA A 608 -17.71 25.44 5.72
N PHE A 609 -16.39 25.37 5.66
CA PHE A 609 -15.61 24.38 6.43
C PHE A 609 -15.68 24.62 7.93
N ARG A 610 -15.48 25.87 8.38
CA ARG A 610 -15.58 26.21 9.81
C ARG A 610 -16.96 25.85 10.38
N ASN A 611 -18.01 26.15 9.64
CA ASN A 611 -19.38 25.90 10.09
C ASN A 611 -19.63 24.42 10.30
N ILE A 612 -19.18 23.54 9.40
CA ILE A 612 -19.42 22.11 9.56
C ILE A 612 -18.62 21.54 10.75
N MET A 613 -17.37 21.97 10.92
CA MET A 613 -16.55 21.53 12.06
C MET A 613 -17.10 22.07 13.39
N MET A 614 -17.61 23.31 13.42
CA MET A 614 -18.26 23.89 14.59
C MET A 614 -19.61 23.23 14.88
N THR A 615 -20.35 22.80 13.88
CA THR A 615 -21.60 22.02 14.05
C THR A 615 -21.35 20.69 14.70
N GLU A 616 -20.30 19.98 14.27
CA GLU A 616 -19.98 18.64 14.75
C GLU A 616 -19.30 18.66 16.12
N PHE A 617 -18.34 19.55 16.34
CA PHE A 617 -17.48 19.55 17.53
C PHE A 617 -17.64 20.77 18.45
N ASN A 618 -18.51 21.72 18.13
CA ASN A 618 -18.72 22.96 18.88
C ASN A 618 -17.38 23.73 19.08
N SER A 619 -17.25 24.44 20.19
CA SER A 619 -16.02 25.18 20.53
C SER A 619 -14.80 24.31 20.73
N HIS A 620 -15.00 23.01 21.00
CA HIS A 620 -13.91 22.05 21.16
C HIS A 620 -12.98 22.03 19.95
N TRP A 621 -13.53 22.15 18.72
CA TRP A 621 -12.70 22.16 17.51
C TRP A 621 -11.64 23.26 17.54
N LYS A 622 -12.04 24.51 17.80
CA LYS A 622 -11.11 25.66 17.85
C LYS A 622 -10.16 25.62 19.04
N GLU A 623 -10.60 25.05 20.15
CA GLU A 623 -9.86 25.02 21.41
C GLU A 623 -9.04 23.74 21.59
N SER A 624 -9.07 22.83 20.63
CA SER A 624 -8.38 21.55 20.73
C SER A 624 -6.87 21.71 20.85
N ASP A 625 -6.27 20.82 21.61
CA ASP A 625 -4.81 20.75 21.71
C ASP A 625 -4.16 20.38 20.38
N SER A 626 -4.87 19.60 19.53
CA SER A 626 -4.43 19.25 18.19
C SER A 626 -4.17 20.49 17.33
N LEU A 627 -5.12 21.40 17.27
CA LEU A 627 -4.99 22.62 16.48
C LEU A 627 -3.98 23.60 17.10
N LYS A 628 -3.99 23.75 18.44
CA LYS A 628 -3.00 24.58 19.13
C LYS A 628 -1.57 24.14 18.85
N GLU A 629 -1.30 22.84 18.93
CA GLU A 629 0.03 22.28 18.66
C GLU A 629 0.41 22.36 17.17
N LEU A 630 -0.55 22.11 16.25
CA LEU A 630 -0.33 22.27 14.83
C LEU A 630 0.14 23.68 14.48
N PHE A 631 -0.63 24.70 14.92
CA PHE A 631 -0.32 26.09 14.63
C PHE A 631 0.96 26.54 15.31
N ALA A 632 1.19 26.14 16.57
CA ALA A 632 2.41 26.48 17.27
C ALA A 632 3.66 25.95 16.53
N MET A 633 3.60 24.72 16.02
CA MET A 633 4.71 24.13 15.23
C MET A 633 4.84 24.76 13.85
N ALA A 634 3.74 25.20 13.23
CA ALA A 634 3.72 25.87 11.93
C ALA A 634 4.22 27.33 12.00
N LYS A 635 4.08 28.00 13.14
CA LYS A 635 4.66 29.34 13.38
C LYS A 635 6.17 29.31 13.55
N GLY A 636 6.70 28.25 14.10
CA GLY A 636 8.12 28.01 14.20
C GLY A 636 8.69 28.02 15.60
N ILE A 637 9.96 27.68 15.67
CA ILE A 637 10.74 27.58 16.91
C ILE A 637 11.37 28.95 17.21
N PRO A 638 11.06 29.58 18.37
CA PRO A 638 11.79 30.76 18.82
C PRO A 638 13.28 30.45 19.04
N GLY A 639 14.16 31.38 18.70
CA GLY A 639 15.62 31.20 18.80
C GLY A 639 16.07 30.90 20.22
N SER A 640 15.37 31.43 21.24
CA SER A 640 15.67 31.19 22.67
C SER A 640 15.57 29.74 23.11
N VAL A 641 14.77 28.91 22.42
CA VAL A 641 14.56 27.49 22.77
C VAL A 641 15.02 26.53 21.68
N ASP A 642 15.67 26.99 20.62
CA ASP A 642 16.08 26.19 19.47
C ASP A 642 16.88 24.95 19.86
N GLU A 643 17.79 25.06 20.83
CA GLU A 643 18.59 23.96 21.35
C GLU A 643 17.76 22.77 21.88
N LYS A 644 16.54 23.01 22.36
CA LYS A 644 15.65 21.97 22.88
C LYS A 644 15.06 21.10 21.78
N PHE A 645 15.09 21.58 20.54
CA PHE A 645 14.55 20.90 19.34
C PHE A 645 15.64 20.35 18.41
N ARG A 646 16.79 19.98 18.95
CA ARG A 646 17.87 19.31 18.23
C ARG A 646 17.94 17.84 18.58
N TYR A 647 18.74 17.07 17.85
CA TYR A 647 19.07 15.71 18.23
C TYR A 647 19.83 15.70 19.55
N MET A 648 19.53 14.73 20.42
CA MET A 648 20.31 14.51 21.64
C MET A 648 21.74 14.10 21.28
N GLU A 649 22.72 14.68 21.93
CA GLU A 649 24.10 14.28 21.80
C GLU A 649 24.35 12.89 22.42
N MET A 650 25.05 12.05 21.66
CA MET A 650 25.38 10.68 22.03
C MET A 650 26.92 10.54 22.19
N SER A 651 27.51 11.35 23.02
CA SER A 651 28.95 11.29 23.33
C SER A 651 29.34 9.94 23.94
N THR A 652 30.60 9.52 23.70
CA THR A 652 31.18 8.36 24.37
C THR A 652 31.46 8.62 25.85
N ASP A 653 31.61 9.89 26.24
CA ASP A 653 31.74 10.29 27.63
C ASP A 653 30.40 10.30 28.35
N ARG A 654 30.33 9.67 29.53
CA ARG A 654 29.09 9.59 30.29
C ARG A 654 28.46 10.96 30.60
N ASN A 655 29.31 11.97 30.80
CA ASN A 655 28.87 13.33 31.13
C ASN A 655 28.34 14.12 29.93
N GLY A 656 28.64 13.73 28.69
CA GLY A 656 28.19 14.37 27.48
C GLY A 656 27.08 13.58 26.73
N ASN A 657 26.62 12.45 27.25
CA ASN A 657 25.60 11.64 26.61
C ASN A 657 24.20 12.03 27.10
N GLU A 658 23.58 12.98 26.39
CA GLU A 658 22.24 13.49 26.72
C GLU A 658 21.17 12.39 26.71
N PHE A 659 21.22 11.45 25.75
CA PHE A 659 20.30 10.33 25.71
C PHE A 659 20.40 9.43 26.95
N SER A 660 21.62 9.14 27.41
CA SER A 660 21.84 8.35 28.60
C SER A 660 21.33 9.07 29.85
N SER A 661 21.55 10.39 29.93
CA SER A 661 21.05 11.23 31.01
C SER A 661 19.54 11.27 31.06
N ALA A 662 18.89 11.55 29.94
CA ALA A 662 17.42 11.58 29.84
C ALA A 662 16.81 10.22 30.24
N LYS A 663 17.44 9.12 29.81
CA LYS A 663 17.03 7.77 30.20
C LYS A 663 17.16 7.50 31.68
N THR A 664 18.29 7.90 32.30
CA THR A 664 18.54 7.72 33.75
C THR A 664 17.55 8.52 34.59
N ASN A 665 17.22 9.73 34.13
CA ASN A 665 16.28 10.62 34.80
C ASN A 665 14.80 10.23 34.53
N GLY A 666 14.54 9.29 33.61
CA GLY A 666 13.19 8.88 33.24
C GLY A 666 12.40 9.99 32.55
N GLU A 667 13.04 10.83 31.76
CA GLU A 667 12.42 12.00 31.13
C GLU A 667 11.52 11.58 29.96
N ILE A 668 10.34 12.18 29.85
CA ILE A 668 9.38 12.00 28.75
C ILE A 668 9.33 13.29 27.94
N LEU A 669 9.29 13.19 26.60
CA LEU A 669 9.20 14.34 25.71
C LEU A 669 7.90 15.12 26.01
N PRO A 670 7.99 16.41 26.42
CA PRO A 670 6.81 17.25 26.64
C PRO A 670 6.11 17.59 25.31
N MET A 671 4.92 18.19 25.39
CA MET A 671 4.27 18.80 24.24
C MET A 671 5.08 20.01 23.76
N PHE A 672 4.91 20.39 22.49
CA PHE A 672 5.66 21.50 21.90
C PHE A 672 5.37 22.81 22.64
N SER A 673 4.11 23.12 22.90
CA SER A 673 3.71 24.31 23.67
C SER A 673 4.24 24.34 25.10
N ASP A 674 4.39 23.19 25.74
CA ASP A 674 5.00 23.09 27.08
C ASP A 674 6.50 23.38 27.06
N ILE A 675 7.20 22.96 26.00
CA ILE A 675 8.62 23.28 25.82
C ILE A 675 8.79 24.80 25.65
N LEU A 676 7.89 25.46 24.90
CA LEU A 676 7.90 26.90 24.69
C LEU A 676 7.69 27.67 26.02
N LYS A 677 6.87 27.13 26.91
CA LYS A 677 6.58 27.71 28.23
C LYS A 677 7.61 27.34 29.31
N GLU A 678 8.73 26.72 28.91
CA GLU A 678 9.77 26.27 29.82
C GLU A 678 9.31 25.28 30.91
N LYS A 679 8.21 24.63 30.71
CA LYS A 679 7.77 23.55 31.60
C LYS A 679 8.77 22.42 31.61
N SER A 680 9.17 21.99 32.79
CA SER A 680 10.06 20.85 32.97
C SER A 680 9.47 19.60 32.28
N PRO A 681 10.31 18.77 31.66
CA PRO A 681 9.87 17.50 31.14
C PRO A 681 9.16 16.71 32.25
N GLY A 682 8.05 16.08 31.91
CA GLY A 682 7.34 15.22 32.84
C GLY A 682 8.33 14.20 33.41
N LYS A 683 8.33 13.98 34.69
CA LYS A 683 9.08 12.84 35.24
C LYS A 683 8.33 11.61 34.87
N GLY A 684 8.81 10.98 33.85
CA GLY A 684 8.31 9.70 33.44
C GLY A 684 8.64 8.70 34.53
N TYR A 685 7.76 7.92 34.65
CA TYR A 685 7.73 6.57 34.86
C TYR A 685 9.12 5.97 35.26
N LYS A 686 9.30 5.73 36.53
CA LYS A 686 10.16 4.66 36.97
C LYS A 686 9.46 3.38 36.60
N GLN A 687 10.02 2.69 35.61
CA GLN A 687 9.48 1.42 35.13
C GLN A 687 9.25 0.49 36.29
N ASP A 688 8.04 0.36 36.74
CA ASP A 688 7.68 -0.71 37.64
C ASP A 688 7.60 -2.00 36.79
N TRP A 689 8.78 -2.58 36.57
CA TRP A 689 8.94 -3.83 35.82
C TRP A 689 8.11 -4.98 36.46
N LYS A 690 7.81 -4.94 37.76
CA LYS A 690 6.88 -5.86 38.40
C LYS A 690 5.49 -5.77 37.77
N ARG A 691 5.00 -4.56 37.43
CA ARG A 691 3.71 -4.44 36.71
C ARG A 691 3.71 -5.06 35.34
N LYS A 692 4.86 -5.18 34.69
CA LYS A 692 4.95 -5.83 33.37
C LYS A 692 4.95 -7.35 33.49
N TYR A 693 5.58 -7.88 34.53
CA TYR A 693 5.76 -9.33 34.77
C TYR A 693 4.94 -9.86 35.93
N GLU A 694 4.20 -9.04 36.61
CA GLU A 694 2.93 -9.43 37.17
C GLU A 694 1.92 -9.70 36.04
N CYS A 695 2.48 -10.32 34.96
CA CYS A 695 1.71 -10.80 33.82
C CYS A 695 0.72 -11.88 34.21
N ASP A 696 0.88 -12.50 35.37
CA ASP A 696 -0.09 -13.41 35.89
C ASP A 696 -1.41 -12.70 36.23
N LEU A 697 -1.35 -11.52 36.81
CA LEU A 697 -2.53 -10.66 36.95
C LEU A 697 -3.02 -10.04 35.62
N ARG A 698 -2.11 -9.81 34.64
CA ARG A 698 -2.53 -9.35 33.31
C ARG A 698 -3.07 -10.47 32.43
N SER A 699 -2.55 -11.69 32.53
CA SER A 699 -3.18 -12.84 31.86
C SER A 699 -4.58 -13.06 32.39
N GLU A 700 -4.83 -12.84 33.69
CA GLU A 700 -6.16 -12.90 34.27
C GLU A 700 -7.04 -11.70 33.90
N VAL A 701 -6.52 -10.47 33.90
CA VAL A 701 -7.27 -9.27 33.48
C VAL A 701 -7.43 -9.24 31.94
N GLN A 702 -6.42 -9.60 31.16
CA GLN A 702 -6.58 -9.76 29.72
C GLN A 702 -7.42 -10.97 29.34
N ALA A 703 -7.41 -12.06 30.13
CA ALA A 703 -8.33 -13.16 29.96
C ALA A 703 -9.76 -12.77 30.36
N ALA A 704 -9.94 -11.95 31.40
CA ALA A 704 -11.23 -11.41 31.80
C ALA A 704 -11.74 -10.34 30.81
N ASP A 705 -10.90 -9.42 30.37
CA ASP A 705 -11.24 -8.45 29.33
C ASP A 705 -11.47 -9.13 27.97
N LYS A 706 -10.64 -10.10 27.61
CA LYS A 706 -10.83 -10.91 26.41
C LYS A 706 -12.11 -11.75 26.51
N LYS A 707 -12.43 -12.29 27.70
CA LYS A 707 -13.67 -13.00 27.95
C LYS A 707 -14.87 -12.07 27.86
N ALA A 708 -14.84 -10.88 28.46
CA ALA A 708 -15.88 -9.87 28.38
C ALA A 708 -16.09 -9.35 26.93
N ILE A 709 -14.99 -9.11 26.20
CA ILE A 709 -15.03 -8.72 24.79
C ILE A 709 -15.60 -9.88 23.94
N THR A 710 -15.20 -11.12 24.25
CA THR A 710 -15.71 -12.31 23.55
C THR A 710 -17.19 -12.51 23.87
N GLU A 711 -17.62 -12.41 25.11
CA GLU A 711 -19.03 -12.52 25.51
C GLU A 711 -19.91 -11.44 24.89
N LYS A 712 -19.41 -10.21 24.78
CA LYS A 712 -20.09 -9.12 24.08
C LYS A 712 -20.18 -9.36 22.58
N ALA A 713 -19.10 -9.82 21.97
CA ALA A 713 -19.06 -10.18 20.55
C ALA A 713 -19.98 -11.36 20.24
N GLU A 714 -20.04 -12.39 21.11
CA GLU A 714 -20.94 -13.54 20.98
C GLU A 714 -22.41 -13.15 21.13
N THR A 715 -22.72 -12.23 22.05
CA THR A 715 -24.08 -11.71 22.22
C THR A 715 -24.56 -10.95 21.00
N GLU A 716 -23.73 -10.02 20.51
CA GLU A 716 -24.00 -9.28 19.26
C GLU A 716 -24.13 -10.19 18.04
N ALA A 717 -23.27 -11.20 17.95
CA ALA A 717 -23.32 -12.19 16.89
C ALA A 717 -24.62 -13.03 16.97
N THR A 718 -25.04 -13.43 18.14
CA THR A 718 -26.26 -14.22 18.33
C THR A 718 -27.50 -13.48 17.83
N ASP A 719 -27.63 -12.19 18.15
CA ASP A 719 -28.75 -11.37 17.69
C ASP A 719 -28.76 -11.18 16.17
N LYS A 720 -27.57 -10.96 15.58
CA LYS A 720 -27.44 -10.80 14.12
C LYS A 720 -27.58 -12.11 13.35
N ILE A 721 -27.14 -13.25 13.92
CA ILE A 721 -27.39 -14.59 13.38
C ILE A 721 -28.88 -14.86 13.28
N LYS A 722 -29.63 -14.48 14.32
CA LYS A 722 -31.10 -14.60 14.31
C LYS A 722 -31.69 -13.78 13.14
N LYS A 723 -31.26 -12.54 12.96
CA LYS A 723 -31.71 -11.70 11.85
C LYS A 723 -31.33 -12.27 10.48
N ALA A 724 -30.10 -12.82 10.35
CA ALA A 724 -29.69 -13.46 9.11
C ALA A 724 -30.58 -14.66 8.76
N LYS A 725 -30.99 -15.46 9.75
CA LYS A 725 -31.95 -16.56 9.53
C LYS A 725 -33.33 -16.06 9.15
N GLU A 726 -33.84 -15.02 9.81
CA GLU A 726 -35.11 -14.37 9.47
C GLU A 726 -35.07 -13.85 8.00
N CYS A 727 -33.98 -13.29 7.56
CA CYS A 727 -33.79 -12.89 6.16
C CYS A 727 -33.82 -14.09 5.20
N LEU A 728 -33.22 -15.24 5.58
CA LEU A 728 -33.30 -16.46 4.77
C LEU A 728 -34.75 -16.98 4.64
N GLU A 729 -35.50 -17.01 5.75
CA GLU A 729 -36.91 -17.42 5.78
C GLU A 729 -37.80 -16.50 4.90
N ASN A 730 -37.43 -15.19 4.81
CA ASN A 730 -38.15 -14.22 4.01
C ASN A 730 -37.64 -14.13 2.55
N ASN A 731 -36.72 -14.98 2.13
CA ASN A 731 -36.07 -14.98 0.82
C ASN A 731 -35.21 -13.70 0.51
N GLU A 732 -34.80 -12.99 1.55
CA GLU A 732 -33.93 -11.81 1.46
C GLU A 732 -32.46 -12.22 1.52
N TYR A 733 -31.99 -13.00 0.54
CA TYR A 733 -30.66 -13.63 0.56
C TYR A 733 -29.52 -12.62 0.54
N GLY A 734 -29.70 -11.48 -0.14
CA GLY A 734 -28.72 -10.39 -0.17
C GLY A 734 -28.45 -9.82 1.21
N SER A 735 -29.52 -9.51 1.94
CA SER A 735 -29.46 -9.00 3.32
C SER A 735 -28.84 -10.03 4.29
N ALA A 736 -29.16 -11.32 4.13
CA ALA A 736 -28.55 -12.40 4.91
C ALA A 736 -27.02 -12.49 4.67
N LEU A 737 -26.58 -12.38 3.42
CA LEU A 737 -25.15 -12.39 3.05
C LEU A 737 -24.40 -11.20 3.63
N GLU A 738 -24.96 -9.99 3.59
CA GLU A 738 -24.36 -8.81 4.19
C GLU A 738 -24.19 -8.96 5.70
N ILE A 739 -25.21 -9.48 6.39
CA ILE A 739 -25.13 -9.74 7.84
C ILE A 739 -24.05 -10.78 8.13
N CYS A 740 -23.98 -11.87 7.38
CA CYS A 740 -22.96 -12.90 7.57
C CYS A 740 -21.55 -12.37 7.29
N ALA A 741 -21.37 -11.58 6.24
CA ALA A 741 -20.09 -10.94 5.90
C ALA A 741 -19.63 -9.98 7.02
N TYR A 742 -20.55 -9.20 7.58
CA TYR A 742 -20.25 -8.38 8.75
C TYR A 742 -19.82 -9.22 9.95
N LEU A 743 -20.53 -10.29 10.25
CA LEU A 743 -20.26 -11.18 11.39
C LEU A 743 -18.93 -11.91 11.27
N LEU A 744 -18.55 -12.36 10.06
CA LEU A 744 -17.27 -13.03 9.80
C LEU A 744 -16.07 -12.10 10.02
N ASN A 745 -16.27 -10.79 9.94
CA ASN A 745 -15.25 -9.78 10.23
C ASN A 745 -15.14 -9.42 11.72
N ILE A 746 -16.03 -9.93 12.58
CA ILE A 746 -15.91 -9.71 14.02
C ILE A 746 -14.74 -10.53 14.57
N HIS A 747 -13.76 -9.85 15.13
CA HIS A 747 -12.67 -10.49 15.85
C HIS A 747 -13.19 -11.04 17.19
N ASN A 748 -12.65 -12.16 17.64
CA ASN A 748 -12.95 -12.82 18.93
C ASN A 748 -14.28 -13.59 19.03
N LEU A 749 -14.90 -14.00 17.94
CA LEU A 749 -15.95 -15.00 17.95
C LEU A 749 -15.38 -16.42 18.15
N SER A 750 -16.13 -17.28 18.82
CA SER A 750 -15.75 -18.69 18.98
C SER A 750 -15.68 -19.41 17.63
N PRO A 751 -14.84 -20.44 17.47
CA PRO A 751 -14.80 -21.23 16.24
C PRO A 751 -16.15 -21.85 15.88
N GLN A 752 -16.96 -22.17 16.89
CA GLN A 752 -18.29 -22.71 16.70
C GLN A 752 -19.27 -21.70 16.13
N THR A 753 -19.26 -20.46 16.66
CA THR A 753 -20.06 -19.34 16.14
C THR A 753 -19.65 -18.96 14.73
N LYS A 754 -18.35 -18.90 14.45
CA LYS A 754 -17.84 -18.64 13.09
C LYS A 754 -18.32 -19.70 12.11
N LYS A 755 -18.18 -20.97 12.46
CA LYS A 755 -18.67 -22.07 11.62
C LYS A 755 -20.17 -21.97 11.37
N HIS A 756 -20.95 -21.62 12.39
CA HIS A 756 -22.39 -21.46 12.24
C HIS A 756 -22.76 -20.28 11.29
N ILE A 757 -21.98 -19.18 11.34
CA ILE A 757 -22.12 -18.05 10.41
C ILE A 757 -21.74 -18.47 8.98
N GLU A 758 -20.65 -19.23 8.83
CA GLU A 758 -20.22 -19.78 7.54
C GLU A 758 -21.28 -20.72 6.94
N ASP A 759 -21.91 -21.56 7.76
CA ASP A 759 -23.00 -22.44 7.31
C ASP A 759 -24.18 -21.61 6.78
N ILE A 760 -24.62 -20.57 7.52
CA ILE A 760 -25.71 -19.68 7.09
C ILE A 760 -25.32 -18.90 5.82
N HIS A 761 -24.08 -18.43 5.74
CA HIS A 761 -23.57 -17.73 4.56
C HIS A 761 -23.60 -18.61 3.31
N ASN A 762 -23.16 -19.87 3.44
CA ASN A 762 -23.15 -20.83 2.35
C ASN A 762 -24.57 -21.22 1.92
N ASP A 763 -25.49 -21.36 2.86
CA ASP A 763 -26.91 -21.60 2.57
C ASP A 763 -27.54 -20.39 1.85
N ALA A 764 -27.23 -19.17 2.28
CA ALA A 764 -27.68 -17.95 1.63
C ALA A 764 -27.16 -17.82 0.19
N LEU A 765 -25.88 -18.14 -0.04
CA LEU A 765 -25.29 -18.16 -1.38
C LEU A 765 -25.98 -19.15 -2.29
N ARG A 766 -26.12 -20.40 -1.82
CA ARG A 766 -26.79 -21.46 -2.58
C ARG A 766 -28.23 -21.10 -2.94
N LEU A 767 -29.01 -20.61 -1.97
CA LEU A 767 -30.42 -20.23 -2.22
C LEU A 767 -30.53 -19.03 -3.15
N LYS A 768 -29.61 -18.08 -3.07
CA LYS A 768 -29.54 -16.95 -3.99
C LYS A 768 -29.21 -17.41 -5.40
N GLU A 769 -28.19 -18.25 -5.58
CA GLU A 769 -27.80 -18.83 -6.86
C GLU A 769 -28.92 -19.66 -7.48
N ASP A 770 -29.60 -20.50 -6.67
CA ASP A 770 -30.76 -21.30 -7.09
C ASP A 770 -31.92 -20.41 -7.55
N THR A 771 -32.16 -19.30 -6.84
CA THR A 771 -33.21 -18.34 -7.19
C THR A 771 -32.88 -17.57 -8.44
N GLU A 772 -31.64 -17.07 -8.57
CA GLU A 772 -31.16 -16.39 -9.79
C GLU A 772 -31.14 -17.34 -11.00
N ALA A 773 -30.79 -18.61 -10.79
CA ALA A 773 -30.84 -19.64 -11.81
C ALA A 773 -32.29 -19.90 -12.30
N LYS A 774 -33.25 -19.98 -11.36
CA LYS A 774 -34.66 -20.12 -11.65
C LYS A 774 -35.23 -18.91 -12.42
N ASN A 775 -34.86 -17.70 -11.99
CA ASN A 775 -35.29 -16.47 -12.63
C ASN A 775 -34.73 -16.38 -14.07
N ARG A 776 -33.42 -16.65 -14.23
CA ARG A 776 -32.79 -16.71 -15.57
C ARG A 776 -33.42 -17.76 -16.46
N LEU A 777 -33.76 -18.92 -15.92
CA LEU A 777 -34.45 -19.95 -16.69
C LEU A 777 -35.86 -19.51 -17.08
N GLN A 778 -36.57 -18.81 -16.21
CA GLN A 778 -37.90 -18.27 -16.52
C GLN A 778 -37.83 -17.18 -17.62
N GLU A 779 -36.86 -16.24 -17.49
CA GLU A 779 -36.62 -15.22 -18.52
C GLU A 779 -36.28 -15.84 -19.88
N LEU A 780 -35.41 -16.86 -19.88
CA LEU A 780 -35.10 -17.63 -21.10
C LEU A 780 -36.33 -18.33 -21.71
N LYS A 781 -37.19 -18.90 -20.85
CA LYS A 781 -38.45 -19.50 -21.32
C LYS A 781 -39.39 -18.47 -21.92
N ASP A 782 -39.51 -17.31 -21.31
CA ASP A 782 -40.36 -16.22 -21.81
C ASP A 782 -39.82 -15.69 -23.14
N GLU A 783 -38.47 -15.51 -23.26
CA GLU A 783 -37.81 -15.09 -24.49
C GLU A 783 -38.06 -16.10 -25.65
N VAL A 784 -37.83 -17.39 -25.41
CA VAL A 784 -38.00 -18.40 -26.46
C VAL A 784 -39.50 -18.60 -26.83
N ASN A 785 -40.41 -18.47 -25.86
CA ASN A 785 -41.85 -18.51 -26.13
C ASN A 785 -42.27 -17.33 -27.02
N ALA A 786 -41.78 -16.14 -26.78
CA ALA A 786 -42.06 -14.97 -27.63
C ALA A 786 -41.55 -15.17 -29.06
N ILE A 787 -40.38 -15.81 -29.24
CA ILE A 787 -39.87 -16.15 -30.59
C ILE A 787 -40.77 -17.21 -31.25
N PHE A 788 -41.17 -18.21 -30.50
CA PHE A 788 -42.07 -19.25 -31.01
C PHE A 788 -43.44 -18.71 -31.47
N ASP A 789 -44.02 -17.79 -30.73
CA ASP A 789 -45.32 -17.18 -31.08
C ASP A 789 -45.21 -16.31 -32.35
N ARG A 790 -44.10 -15.54 -32.49
CA ARG A 790 -43.79 -14.84 -33.76
C ARG A 790 -43.62 -15.79 -34.92
N ALA A 791 -43.00 -16.97 -34.74
CA ALA A 791 -42.86 -17.99 -35.77
C ALA A 791 -44.22 -18.58 -36.21
N LYS A 792 -45.22 -18.61 -35.32
CA LYS A 792 -46.56 -19.06 -35.66
C LYS A 792 -47.32 -18.06 -36.55
N GLU A 793 -47.10 -16.76 -36.35
CA GLU A 793 -47.78 -15.69 -37.08
C GLU A 793 -47.10 -15.35 -38.40
N ALA A 794 -45.87 -15.74 -38.62
CA ALA A 794 -45.08 -15.47 -39.81
C ALA A 794 -45.29 -16.53 -40.90
N ASP A 795 -45.06 -16.16 -42.17
CA ASP A 795 -45.19 -17.04 -43.38
C ASP A 795 -43.84 -17.05 -44.15
N GLY A 796 -43.64 -18.12 -44.96
CA GLY A 796 -42.49 -18.22 -45.87
C GLY A 796 -41.12 -18.17 -45.23
N ASP A 797 -40.21 -17.37 -45.79
CA ASP A 797 -38.81 -17.24 -45.32
C ASP A 797 -38.70 -16.61 -43.93
N GLU A 798 -39.61 -15.74 -43.58
CA GLU A 798 -39.66 -15.09 -42.27
C GLU A 798 -40.04 -16.10 -41.18
N LYS A 799 -40.93 -17.00 -41.45
CA LYS A 799 -41.26 -18.13 -40.59
C LYS A 799 -40.06 -19.05 -40.39
N ALA A 800 -39.35 -19.38 -41.45
CA ALA A 800 -38.16 -20.21 -41.39
C ALA A 800 -37.05 -19.54 -40.54
N LYS A 801 -36.91 -18.23 -40.62
CA LYS A 801 -35.95 -17.44 -39.78
C LYS A 801 -36.28 -17.55 -38.31
N TYR A 802 -37.52 -17.29 -37.88
CA TYR A 802 -37.92 -17.36 -36.48
C TYR A 802 -37.87 -18.80 -35.93
N LEU A 803 -38.20 -19.81 -36.72
CA LEU A 803 -38.08 -21.20 -36.33
C LEU A 803 -36.60 -21.62 -36.09
N ASN A 804 -35.67 -21.17 -36.94
CA ASN A 804 -34.24 -21.40 -36.73
C ASN A 804 -33.70 -20.61 -35.54
N GLU A 805 -34.15 -19.39 -35.32
CA GLU A 805 -33.81 -18.58 -34.17
C GLU A 805 -34.26 -19.26 -32.85
N PHE A 806 -35.50 -19.74 -32.81
CA PHE A 806 -36.02 -20.50 -31.68
C PHE A 806 -35.18 -21.76 -31.39
N LEU A 807 -34.90 -22.58 -32.38
CA LEU A 807 -34.09 -23.78 -32.24
C LEU A 807 -32.66 -23.48 -31.79
N THR A 808 -32.12 -22.35 -32.21
CA THR A 808 -30.76 -21.92 -31.80
C THR A 808 -30.74 -21.51 -30.34
N ARG A 809 -31.74 -20.75 -29.89
CA ARG A 809 -31.89 -20.31 -28.50
C ARG A 809 -32.20 -21.46 -27.56
N CYS A 810 -32.95 -22.49 -28.02
CA CYS A 810 -33.27 -23.67 -27.20
C CYS A 810 -32.13 -24.68 -27.05
N LYS A 811 -30.90 -24.42 -27.54
CA LYS A 811 -29.74 -25.30 -27.36
C LYS A 811 -29.17 -25.29 -25.93
N THR A 812 -29.62 -24.42 -25.06
CA THR A 812 -29.23 -24.39 -23.65
C THR A 812 -29.67 -25.67 -22.92
N PRO A 813 -28.79 -26.31 -22.15
CA PRO A 813 -29.08 -27.59 -21.50
C PRO A 813 -30.29 -27.54 -20.53
N GLU A 814 -30.55 -26.39 -19.97
CA GLU A 814 -31.65 -26.16 -19.01
C GLU A 814 -33.00 -26.14 -19.71
N LEU A 815 -33.12 -25.50 -20.89
CA LEU A 815 -34.33 -25.47 -21.67
C LEU A 815 -34.67 -26.83 -22.32
N GLN A 816 -33.63 -27.65 -22.61
CA GLN A 816 -33.81 -29.01 -23.13
C GLN A 816 -34.35 -30.02 -22.11
N LYS A 817 -34.48 -29.65 -20.85
CA LYS A 817 -35.12 -30.46 -19.80
C LYS A 817 -36.59 -30.11 -19.62
N ASP A 818 -37.05 -29.03 -20.22
CA ASP A 818 -38.45 -28.60 -20.11
C ASP A 818 -39.34 -29.28 -21.15
N THR A 819 -40.38 -29.94 -20.69
CA THR A 819 -41.25 -30.75 -21.56
C THR A 819 -42.03 -29.90 -22.57
N ASP A 820 -42.44 -28.68 -22.22
CA ASP A 820 -43.15 -27.75 -23.11
C ASP A 820 -42.23 -27.23 -24.21
N ILE A 821 -41.01 -26.85 -23.84
CA ILE A 821 -39.97 -26.41 -24.79
C ILE A 821 -39.57 -27.55 -25.73
N LEU A 822 -39.42 -28.78 -25.27
CA LEU A 822 -39.12 -29.95 -26.11
C LEU A 822 -40.19 -30.21 -27.14
N ASN A 823 -41.48 -30.09 -26.74
CA ASN A 823 -42.60 -30.24 -27.71
C ASN A 823 -42.56 -29.15 -28.78
N LYS A 824 -42.22 -27.91 -28.41
CA LYS A 824 -42.05 -26.79 -29.35
C LYS A 824 -40.84 -26.97 -30.26
N ILE A 825 -39.75 -27.52 -29.78
CA ILE A 825 -38.57 -27.87 -30.57
C ILE A 825 -38.95 -28.88 -31.65
N GLN A 826 -39.67 -29.95 -31.25
CA GLN A 826 -40.11 -30.99 -32.19
C GLN A 826 -41.04 -30.41 -33.28
N PHE A 827 -41.92 -29.50 -32.88
CA PHE A 827 -42.81 -28.80 -33.82
C PHE A 827 -41.99 -27.97 -34.81
N CYS A 828 -41.02 -27.17 -34.37
CA CYS A 828 -40.20 -26.31 -35.20
C CYS A 828 -39.33 -27.11 -36.16
N GLU A 829 -38.74 -28.24 -35.72
CA GLU A 829 -37.99 -29.14 -36.59
C GLU A 829 -38.85 -29.74 -37.74
N ASN A 830 -40.08 -30.10 -37.39
CA ASN A 830 -40.99 -30.66 -38.38
C ASN A 830 -41.47 -29.60 -39.42
N GLU A 831 -41.78 -28.39 -38.95
CA GLU A 831 -42.15 -27.29 -39.82
C GLU A 831 -40.98 -26.82 -40.72
N LEU A 832 -39.75 -26.76 -40.20
CA LEU A 832 -38.55 -26.48 -41.01
C LEU A 832 -38.28 -27.56 -42.06
N LYS A 833 -38.50 -28.85 -41.73
CA LYS A 833 -38.44 -29.93 -42.72
C LYS A 833 -39.48 -29.77 -43.81
N ARG A 834 -40.67 -29.24 -43.50
CA ARG A 834 -41.75 -28.96 -44.43
C ARG A 834 -41.40 -27.78 -45.36
N LEU A 835 -40.83 -26.71 -44.81
CA LEU A 835 -40.34 -25.53 -45.52
C LEU A 835 -39.10 -25.83 -46.39
N LYS A 836 -38.16 -26.65 -45.89
CA LYS A 836 -36.93 -27.07 -46.61
C LYS A 836 -37.15 -28.02 -47.79
N ARG A 837 -38.32 -28.61 -47.92
CA ARG A 837 -38.67 -29.44 -49.15
C ARG A 837 -38.86 -28.60 -50.38
N SER A 838 -38.81 -27.27 -50.33
CA SER A 838 -38.99 -26.34 -51.43
C SER A 838 -37.74 -25.59 -51.89
N THR A 839 -36.58 -25.75 -51.29
CA THR A 839 -35.39 -25.01 -51.71
C THR A 839 -34.10 -25.81 -51.44
N ASN A 840 -33.40 -26.19 -52.49
CA ASN A 840 -32.07 -26.73 -52.47
C ASN A 840 -31.06 -25.54 -52.31
N SER A 841 -30.77 -25.06 -51.09
CA SER A 841 -29.92 -23.87 -50.88
C SER A 841 -28.41 -24.22 -50.91
N ILE A 842 -27.58 -23.32 -51.47
CA ILE A 842 -26.13 -23.48 -51.59
C ILE A 842 -25.45 -23.60 -50.23
N GLU A 843 -26.00 -22.90 -49.24
CA GLU A 843 -25.52 -22.94 -47.86
C GLU A 843 -25.59 -24.36 -47.29
N THR A 844 -26.67 -25.06 -47.56
CA THR A 844 -26.91 -26.43 -47.10
C THR A 844 -25.91 -27.40 -47.73
N GLU A 845 -25.54 -27.22 -49.01
CA GLU A 845 -24.61 -28.07 -49.71
C GLU A 845 -23.15 -27.85 -49.31
N PHE A 846 -22.78 -26.65 -48.93
CA PHE A 846 -21.39 -26.29 -48.61
C PHE A 846 -21.11 -26.06 -47.10
N GLU A 847 -22.08 -26.13 -46.23
CA GLU A 847 -21.93 -25.87 -44.78
C GLU A 847 -20.85 -26.75 -44.10
N THR A 848 -20.75 -28.00 -44.55
CA THR A 848 -19.78 -28.97 -44.02
C THR A 848 -18.61 -29.23 -44.95
N TYR A 849 -18.49 -28.49 -46.03
CA TYR A 849 -17.48 -28.72 -47.04
C TYR A 849 -16.07 -28.35 -46.53
N ARG A 850 -15.14 -29.31 -46.54
CA ARG A 850 -13.73 -29.10 -46.28
C ARG A 850 -12.94 -28.88 -47.55
N LEU A 851 -12.33 -27.73 -47.71
CA LEU A 851 -11.56 -27.32 -48.87
C LEU A 851 -10.30 -28.23 -49.04
N ALA A 852 -10.33 -29.09 -50.04
CA ALA A 852 -9.19 -29.94 -50.39
C ALA A 852 -8.26 -29.31 -51.44
N SER A 853 -8.85 -28.67 -52.46
CA SER A 853 -8.19 -27.86 -53.48
C SER A 853 -9.18 -26.95 -54.15
N LEU A 854 -8.72 -25.86 -54.79
CA LEU A 854 -9.58 -24.97 -55.54
C LEU A 854 -10.29 -25.69 -56.72
N LYS A 855 -9.63 -26.63 -57.39
CA LYS A 855 -10.19 -27.43 -58.47
C LYS A 855 -11.32 -28.33 -57.99
N ALA A 856 -11.16 -28.97 -56.80
CA ALA A 856 -12.20 -29.81 -56.20
C ALA A 856 -13.42 -28.99 -55.78
N PHE A 857 -13.18 -27.77 -55.28
CA PHE A 857 -14.25 -26.85 -54.94
C PHE A 857 -15.03 -26.39 -56.17
N ALA A 858 -14.33 -25.98 -57.23
CA ALA A 858 -14.94 -25.59 -58.49
C ALA A 858 -15.81 -26.69 -59.08
N GLU A 859 -15.37 -27.94 -59.08
CA GLU A 859 -16.10 -29.12 -59.58
C GLU A 859 -17.37 -29.41 -58.74
N LYS A 860 -17.28 -29.24 -57.38
CA LYS A 860 -18.48 -29.37 -56.53
C LYS A 860 -19.48 -28.25 -56.77
N LEU A 861 -18.99 -27.03 -56.95
CA LEU A 861 -19.84 -25.87 -57.26
C LEU A 861 -20.52 -26.01 -58.59
N ARG A 862 -19.83 -26.49 -59.66
CA ARG A 862 -20.39 -26.79 -60.97
C ARG A 862 -21.55 -27.77 -60.87
N ARG A 863 -21.39 -28.90 -60.18
CA ARG A 863 -22.42 -29.91 -59.98
C ARG A 863 -23.67 -29.37 -59.27
N TRP A 864 -23.45 -28.48 -58.27
CA TRP A 864 -24.56 -27.86 -57.58
C TRP A 864 -25.30 -26.87 -58.45
N LEU A 865 -24.63 -26.03 -59.27
CA LEU A 865 -25.23 -25.12 -60.24
C LEU A 865 -26.04 -25.85 -61.26
N GLU A 866 -25.54 -26.98 -61.83
CA GLU A 866 -26.23 -27.86 -62.74
C GLU A 866 -27.49 -28.47 -62.11
N ALA A 867 -27.40 -28.92 -60.86
CA ALA A 867 -28.49 -29.56 -60.13
C ALA A 867 -29.59 -28.56 -59.68
N SER A 868 -29.19 -27.33 -59.33
CA SER A 868 -30.10 -26.27 -58.87
C SER A 868 -30.72 -25.45 -60.00
N SER A 869 -30.29 -25.64 -61.26
CA SER A 869 -30.68 -24.82 -62.41
C SER A 869 -30.42 -23.32 -62.23
N THR A 870 -29.39 -23.00 -61.42
CA THR A 870 -29.00 -21.62 -61.10
C THR A 870 -27.95 -21.15 -62.09
N THR A 871 -28.17 -20.03 -62.77
CA THR A 871 -27.25 -19.47 -63.76
C THR A 871 -26.29 -18.41 -63.19
N ASN A 872 -26.69 -17.68 -62.14
CA ASN A 872 -25.88 -16.67 -61.51
C ASN A 872 -26.07 -16.76 -59.99
N LEU A 873 -24.99 -16.48 -59.23
CA LEU A 873 -24.98 -16.39 -57.74
C LEU A 873 -25.32 -14.98 -57.27
N ASN A 874 -26.12 -14.88 -56.22
CA ASN A 874 -26.38 -13.58 -55.59
C ASN A 874 -25.26 -13.20 -54.59
N ASP A 875 -25.24 -11.94 -54.16
CA ASP A 875 -24.18 -11.42 -53.25
C ASP A 875 -24.05 -12.18 -51.93
N SER A 876 -25.16 -12.68 -51.38
CA SER A 876 -25.14 -13.49 -50.16
C SER A 876 -24.45 -14.84 -50.39
N GLN A 877 -24.73 -15.48 -51.51
CA GLN A 877 -24.14 -16.76 -51.92
C GLN A 877 -22.64 -16.61 -52.25
N LEU A 878 -22.24 -15.52 -52.92
CA LEU A 878 -20.85 -15.18 -53.20
C LEU A 878 -20.08 -14.91 -51.91
N THR A 879 -20.71 -14.21 -50.98
CA THR A 879 -20.12 -13.96 -49.65
C THR A 879 -19.96 -15.24 -48.85
N PHE A 880 -20.95 -16.12 -48.84
CA PHE A 880 -20.89 -17.40 -48.16
C PHE A 880 -19.80 -18.31 -48.74
N LEU A 881 -19.71 -18.49 -50.04
CA LEU A 881 -18.67 -19.28 -50.68
C LEU A 881 -17.26 -18.72 -50.47
N SER A 882 -17.13 -17.37 -50.45
CA SER A 882 -15.89 -16.71 -50.10
C SER A 882 -15.44 -17.05 -48.68
N GLY A 883 -16.36 -17.14 -47.72
CA GLY A 883 -16.16 -17.56 -46.36
C GLY A 883 -15.70 -19.02 -46.25
N VAL A 884 -16.36 -19.93 -46.99
CA VAL A 884 -15.95 -21.35 -47.05
C VAL A 884 -14.55 -21.50 -47.58
N ILE A 885 -14.17 -20.77 -48.62
CA ILE A 885 -12.82 -20.79 -49.18
C ILE A 885 -11.81 -20.21 -48.19
N ARG A 886 -12.11 -19.05 -47.59
CA ARG A 886 -11.22 -18.38 -46.59
C ARG A 886 -10.92 -19.29 -45.39
N SER A 887 -11.96 -19.92 -44.85
CA SER A 887 -11.77 -20.81 -43.67
C SER A 887 -10.99 -22.08 -44.05
N GLY A 888 -11.12 -22.57 -45.27
CA GLY A 888 -10.42 -23.79 -45.71
C GLY A 888 -8.98 -23.62 -46.16
N ILE A 889 -8.55 -22.38 -46.42
CA ILE A 889 -7.23 -22.07 -47.01
C ILE A 889 -6.07 -22.47 -46.08
N SER A 890 -6.24 -22.40 -44.76
CA SER A 890 -5.24 -22.79 -43.77
C SER A 890 -4.87 -24.25 -43.83
N HIS A 891 -5.78 -25.08 -44.35
CA HIS A 891 -5.63 -26.53 -44.44
C HIS A 891 -5.05 -26.97 -45.78
N LEU A 892 -4.86 -26.07 -46.73
CA LEU A 892 -4.23 -26.39 -47.98
C LEU A 892 -2.72 -26.56 -47.85
N ASN A 893 -2.14 -27.47 -48.67
CA ASN A 893 -0.67 -27.61 -48.79
C ASN A 893 -0.07 -26.37 -49.50
N ASN A 894 1.25 -26.24 -49.50
CA ASN A 894 1.96 -25.10 -50.08
C ASN A 894 1.66 -24.85 -51.57
N ALA A 895 1.30 -25.89 -52.33
CA ALA A 895 0.88 -25.75 -53.71
C ALA A 895 -0.54 -25.15 -53.83
N GLY A 896 -1.47 -25.62 -52.98
CA GLY A 896 -2.82 -25.09 -52.89
C GLY A 896 -2.87 -23.65 -52.44
N LYS A 897 -2.04 -23.25 -51.48
CA LYS A 897 -1.89 -21.86 -51.05
C LYS A 897 -1.31 -20.96 -52.13
N ARG A 898 -0.38 -21.43 -52.95
CA ARG A 898 0.13 -20.71 -54.15
C ARG A 898 -0.92 -20.61 -55.26
N ASP A 899 -1.75 -21.64 -55.45
CA ASP A 899 -2.86 -21.61 -56.41
C ASP A 899 -3.90 -20.57 -56.00
N TRP A 900 -4.15 -20.45 -54.68
CA TRP A 900 -5.05 -19.44 -54.11
C TRP A 900 -4.62 -18.00 -54.41
N SER A 901 -3.35 -17.63 -54.25
CA SER A 901 -2.81 -16.29 -54.46
C SER A 901 -2.68 -15.88 -55.95
N ASN A 902 -2.97 -16.77 -56.88
CA ASN A 902 -2.76 -16.54 -58.27
C ASN A 902 -4.10 -16.35 -59.02
N GLN A 903 -4.49 -15.10 -59.24
CA GLN A 903 -5.75 -14.70 -59.84
C GLN A 903 -5.98 -15.32 -61.25
N LYS A 904 -4.93 -15.40 -62.11
CA LYS A 904 -5.02 -16.01 -63.42
C LYS A 904 -5.37 -17.51 -63.36
N LYS A 905 -4.90 -18.17 -62.32
CA LYS A 905 -5.19 -19.59 -62.11
C LYS A 905 -6.61 -19.80 -61.61
N TRP A 906 -7.17 -18.85 -60.87
CA TRP A 906 -8.54 -18.78 -60.48
C TRP A 906 -9.48 -18.61 -61.70
N GLU A 907 -9.20 -17.65 -62.53
CA GLU A 907 -9.95 -17.43 -63.77
C GLU A 907 -9.99 -18.69 -64.67
N ASN A 908 -8.86 -19.40 -64.79
CA ASN A 908 -8.79 -20.65 -65.55
C ASN A 908 -9.54 -21.80 -64.89
N ILE A 909 -9.58 -21.91 -63.59
CA ILE A 909 -10.27 -23.00 -62.87
C ILE A 909 -11.77 -22.80 -62.89
N PHE A 910 -12.26 -21.59 -62.76
CA PHE A 910 -13.69 -21.26 -62.69
C PHE A 910 -14.28 -20.82 -64.02
N ASN A 911 -13.46 -20.72 -65.04
CA ASN A 911 -13.96 -20.36 -66.40
C ASN A 911 -15.00 -21.39 -66.89
N GLY A 912 -16.15 -20.89 -67.28
CA GLY A 912 -17.34 -21.70 -67.68
C GLY A 912 -18.15 -22.26 -66.54
N ILE A 913 -17.82 -21.93 -65.29
CA ILE A 913 -18.56 -22.29 -64.08
C ILE A 913 -19.20 -21.02 -63.49
N LEU A 914 -18.47 -19.92 -63.44
CA LEU A 914 -18.88 -18.62 -62.94
C LEU A 914 -18.56 -17.53 -63.96
N SER A 915 -19.30 -16.42 -63.93
CA SER A 915 -19.00 -15.23 -64.70
C SER A 915 -17.70 -14.55 -64.20
N HIS A 916 -17.09 -13.72 -65.04
CA HIS A 916 -15.87 -12.99 -64.66
C HIS A 916 -16.08 -12.07 -63.42
N GLU A 917 -17.24 -11.47 -63.29
CA GLU A 917 -17.62 -10.62 -62.15
C GLU A 917 -17.76 -11.43 -60.84
N GLU A 918 -18.39 -12.62 -60.92
CA GLU A 918 -18.53 -13.51 -59.76
C GLU A 918 -17.17 -14.07 -59.30
N ILE A 919 -16.28 -14.45 -60.26
CA ILE A 919 -14.89 -14.88 -59.93
C ILE A 919 -14.13 -13.76 -59.20
N GLN A 920 -14.26 -12.51 -59.69
CA GLN A 920 -13.62 -11.34 -59.07
C GLN A 920 -14.20 -11.07 -57.65
N ALA A 921 -15.48 -11.16 -57.48
CA ALA A 921 -16.17 -10.95 -56.20
C ALA A 921 -15.69 -11.97 -55.14
N ILE A 922 -15.68 -13.25 -55.51
CA ILE A 922 -15.22 -14.32 -54.58
C ILE A 922 -13.74 -14.16 -54.28
N PHE A 923 -12.88 -13.90 -55.29
CA PHE A 923 -11.45 -13.72 -55.11
C PHE A 923 -11.11 -12.54 -54.19
N ASN A 924 -11.71 -11.39 -54.45
CA ASN A 924 -11.47 -10.17 -53.67
C ASN A 924 -11.97 -10.30 -52.24
N ASN A 925 -13.13 -10.92 -52.00
CA ASN A 925 -13.69 -11.13 -50.67
C ASN A 925 -12.94 -12.20 -49.88
N ALA A 926 -12.43 -13.25 -50.57
CA ALA A 926 -11.66 -14.29 -49.92
C ALA A 926 -10.18 -13.90 -49.68
N SER A 927 -9.62 -12.95 -50.43
CA SER A 927 -8.23 -12.45 -50.31
C SER A 927 -8.08 -11.26 -49.37
N LYS A 928 -9.14 -10.67 -48.84
CA LYS A 928 -9.08 -9.65 -47.81
C LYS A 928 -8.57 -10.28 -46.51
N ASN A 929 -7.37 -9.97 -46.14
CA ASN A 929 -6.91 -10.19 -44.75
C ASN A 929 -7.60 -9.15 -43.87
N ASP A 930 -8.24 -9.61 -42.76
CA ASP A 930 -8.66 -8.73 -41.67
C ASP A 930 -7.45 -8.18 -40.94
#